data_c429a66ec9da00cb1d095a99002cfe83
#
_entry.id   c429a66ec9da00cb1d095a99002cfe83
#
_cell.length_a   1.000
_cell.length_b   1.000
_cell.length_c   1.000
_cell.angle_alpha   90.00
_cell.angle_beta   90.00
_cell.angle_gamma   90.00
#
_symmetry.space_group_name_H-M   'P 1'
#
loop_
_entity.id
_entity.type
_entity.pdbx_description
1 polymer ?
#
loop_
_entity_poly.entity_id
_entity_poly.type
_entity_poly.pdbx_seq_one_letter_code
_entity_poly.pdbx_strand_id
1 'polypeptide(L)'
;MKLQNLKVPLTLFAALVLAQAGASSALAQSNSDGFETVINSPPDSFSFGNNTIGSNTQVNVLDGVVFSSFTIGAADGTDTNIELNVFDGAVVGGTLFANTGSVVNVLGGNVGAENTGGDLRASGGTINISDGSQIFHRLNASDGGEINISGGTVFRLNLIGDATVNVTGGTVTSDRSSSSVNAVLNVSEGELLGTFSFFNGTVNLTGGRGQVFFARAANIFGGVVSDAIFASEGRIAGGRQQSVGFTSDVVLSGGEFLLNGEPVTGTVTLGSLNSFYNPFFREESPDVLTGTFADGTPFVFSSVNDSLENVTLETVTLPSNDTSPLNIGPGEVSTGGRTGQTLTVQPGGLIDESFSAVDTILNVRGGTVADGLKLARSVLTVEAGSVVGAGTSSYGSDVNVSGGQVGPNLEVFSGTLRLSGGRIGRGLTIDPEATATIVGGEFRLNGVPITEPDVSLGANDALEGTLADGTPFVFSSSAGDRLETVTLEQVSLPDASTTPIIVDESTVNIPLGLRPGQTLTVEDGGQLGDDFTAFDTTFNVRGGQVSQTTEIYRSTVNVSGGQFGAITSFIDSLSEVPILVRDNSTLNVLAGEVGVVEIDSGSIANVTGGSTGRFVIGSGGEVNIEGGRTGTIQLFDDTVLNIFGGSFGQLFLSSADDSSVNFTGTEFFLDGDLIDDLEVGETRLLDASLTLFTLSGVLSDGSEFSSPINRRFTDNLQISITRVDSISEPVLLGDVDLNGSVNFSDISPFILVLVSGAFQAEADCDENGVVNFLDISPFIAILSSL
;
A
#
# COMPACT_ATOMS: atom_id res chain seq x y z
N MET A 1 46.03 5.55 -16.04
CA MET A 1 45.99 6.76 -16.89
C MET A 1 45.09 7.74 -16.10
N LYS A 2 45.65 8.81 -15.55
CA LYS A 2 44.94 9.75 -14.66
C LYS A 2 43.94 10.54 -15.51
N LEU A 3 42.64 10.35 -15.25
CA LEU A 3 41.61 11.24 -15.74
C LEU A 3 41.69 12.56 -14.93
N GLN A 4 42.02 13.64 -15.62
CA GLN A 4 42.00 14.98 -15.04
C GLN A 4 40.56 15.40 -14.78
N ASN A 5 40.32 15.87 -13.55
CA ASN A 5 39.09 16.50 -13.08
C ASN A 5 38.57 17.56 -14.08
N LEU A 6 37.55 17.24 -14.83
CA LEU A 6 36.76 18.24 -15.54
C LEU A 6 35.77 18.86 -14.55
N LYS A 7 36.19 19.94 -13.90
CA LYS A 7 35.29 20.80 -13.12
C LYS A 7 34.39 21.54 -14.13
N VAL A 8 33.21 20.97 -14.42
CA VAL A 8 32.13 21.69 -15.09
C VAL A 8 31.47 22.56 -14.01
N PRO A 9 31.45 23.90 -14.17
CA PRO A 9 30.77 24.76 -13.19
C PRO A 9 29.28 24.44 -13.13
N LEU A 10 28.75 24.34 -11.92
CA LEU A 10 27.31 24.08 -11.63
C LEU A 10 26.36 25.02 -12.45
N THR A 11 26.81 26.23 -12.72
CA THR A 11 26.09 27.23 -13.52
C THR A 11 25.94 26.85 -15.01
N LEU A 12 26.80 25.97 -15.55
CA LEU A 12 26.70 25.57 -16.94
C LEU A 12 25.68 24.43 -17.12
N PHE A 13 25.53 23.57 -16.10
CA PHE A 13 24.57 22.47 -16.13
C PHE A 13 23.12 22.97 -15.93
N ALA A 14 22.92 23.89 -14.97
CA ALA A 14 21.62 24.56 -14.80
C ALA A 14 21.22 25.43 -16.03
N ALA A 15 22.20 26.07 -16.73
CA ALA A 15 21.92 26.81 -17.92
C ALA A 15 21.61 25.94 -19.14
N LEU A 16 22.15 24.72 -19.20
CA LEU A 16 21.85 23.77 -20.28
C LEU A 16 20.44 23.13 -20.08
N VAL A 17 20.05 22.84 -18.86
CA VAL A 17 18.70 22.34 -18.53
C VAL A 17 17.65 23.44 -18.71
N LEU A 18 17.96 24.68 -18.31
CA LEU A 18 17.07 25.85 -18.54
C LEU A 18 16.96 26.23 -20.04
N ALA A 19 17.99 26.01 -20.84
CA ALA A 19 17.92 26.24 -22.29
C ALA A 19 17.06 25.20 -23.01
N GLN A 20 16.95 23.97 -22.50
CA GLN A 20 16.04 22.95 -23.04
C GLN A 20 14.61 23.14 -22.54
N ALA A 21 14.40 23.53 -21.26
CA ALA A 21 13.07 23.84 -20.74
C ALA A 21 12.38 25.02 -21.43
N GLY A 22 13.18 25.96 -21.96
CA GLY A 22 12.67 27.10 -22.78
C GLY A 22 12.26 26.72 -24.20
N ALA A 23 12.70 25.57 -24.71
CA ALA A 23 12.37 25.09 -26.07
C ALA A 23 11.06 24.35 -26.16
N SER A 24 10.55 23.80 -25.02
CA SER A 24 9.36 22.96 -25.01
C SER A 24 8.03 23.72 -25.17
N SER A 25 7.98 25.02 -24.90
CA SER A 25 6.79 25.84 -25.12
C SER A 25 6.63 26.37 -26.56
N ALA A 26 7.60 26.14 -27.46
CA ALA A 26 7.57 26.61 -28.83
C ALA A 26 7.14 25.54 -29.85
N LEU A 27 6.88 24.28 -29.42
CA LEU A 27 6.49 23.18 -30.34
C LEU A 27 4.98 23.12 -30.63
N ALA A 28 4.21 24.14 -30.27
CA ALA A 28 2.75 24.13 -30.43
C ALA A 28 2.25 24.51 -31.84
N GLN A 29 3.11 24.58 -32.85
CA GLN A 29 2.67 24.75 -34.22
C GLN A 29 3.58 23.96 -35.16
N SER A 30 2.99 22.85 -35.73
CA SER A 30 3.60 22.18 -36.87
C SER A 30 3.79 23.20 -38.00
N ASN A 31 5.01 23.63 -38.20
CA ASN A 31 5.33 24.51 -39.32
C ASN A 31 5.62 23.64 -40.52
N SER A 32 4.72 23.65 -41.50
CA SER A 32 4.92 22.97 -42.79
C SER A 32 6.05 23.59 -43.64
N ASP A 33 6.64 24.68 -43.18
CA ASP A 33 7.74 25.34 -43.85
C ASP A 33 9.02 24.50 -43.80
N GLY A 34 9.44 23.95 -44.93
CA GLY A 34 10.64 23.14 -45.06
C GLY A 34 10.43 21.68 -45.43
N PHE A 35 9.20 21.19 -45.53
CA PHE A 35 8.90 19.84 -46.02
C PHE A 35 8.45 19.91 -47.48
N GLU A 36 8.91 18.96 -48.30
CA GLU A 36 8.47 18.78 -49.67
C GLU A 36 7.09 18.12 -49.75
N THR A 37 6.75 17.27 -48.79
CA THR A 37 5.48 16.59 -48.71
C THR A 37 4.85 16.79 -47.32
N VAL A 38 3.58 17.20 -47.29
CA VAL A 38 2.78 17.32 -46.06
C VAL A 38 1.51 16.51 -46.26
N ILE A 39 1.28 15.55 -45.33
CA ILE A 39 0.11 14.67 -45.33
C ILE A 39 -0.71 14.92 -44.07
N ASN A 40 -1.98 15.25 -44.21
CA ASN A 40 -2.91 15.46 -43.09
C ASN A 40 -3.98 14.35 -43.11
N SER A 41 -4.14 13.62 -42.05
CA SER A 41 -5.15 12.55 -41.93
C SER A 41 -6.09 12.84 -40.73
N PRO A 42 -7.41 12.85 -40.92
CA PRO A 42 -8.13 13.02 -42.15
C PRO A 42 -7.93 14.41 -42.76
N PRO A 43 -8.27 14.70 -44.05
CA PRO A 43 -9.05 13.89 -44.95
C PRO A 43 -8.23 12.86 -45.74
N ASP A 44 -6.91 12.91 -45.70
CA ASP A 44 -6.07 12.02 -46.49
C ASP A 44 -5.97 10.65 -45.82
N SER A 45 -6.23 9.59 -46.58
CA SER A 45 -5.91 8.23 -46.15
C SER A 45 -4.49 7.91 -46.61
N PHE A 46 -3.59 7.54 -45.68
CA PHE A 46 -2.28 7.09 -46.11
C PHE A 46 -2.17 5.57 -46.16
N SER A 47 -1.64 5.13 -47.28
CA SER A 47 -1.14 3.80 -47.47
C SER A 47 0.29 3.92 -47.99
N PHE A 48 1.27 3.80 -47.13
CA PHE A 48 2.66 3.72 -47.55
C PHE A 48 2.97 2.31 -47.99
N GLY A 49 3.53 2.12 -49.16
CA GLY A 49 3.79 0.80 -49.79
C GLY A 49 4.68 -0.15 -48.95
N ASN A 50 5.42 0.36 -47.98
CA ASN A 50 6.18 -0.38 -46.98
C ASN A 50 6.04 0.17 -45.56
N ASN A 51 5.02 0.95 -45.29
CA ASN A 51 4.79 1.64 -44.00
C ASN A 51 6.02 2.48 -43.54
N THR A 52 6.79 3.03 -44.49
CA THR A 52 7.97 3.86 -44.19
C THR A 52 7.72 5.28 -44.70
N ILE A 53 7.92 6.27 -43.85
CA ILE A 53 7.89 7.68 -44.15
C ILE A 53 9.33 8.10 -44.46
N GLY A 54 9.58 8.58 -45.68
CA GLY A 54 10.92 8.96 -46.16
C GLY A 54 11.22 10.44 -45.98
N SER A 55 12.40 10.87 -46.50
CA SER A 55 12.94 12.21 -46.36
C SER A 55 11.99 13.32 -46.79
N ASN A 56 12.16 14.52 -46.20
CA ASN A 56 11.40 15.73 -46.47
C ASN A 56 9.87 15.61 -46.37
N THR A 57 9.40 14.71 -45.43
CA THR A 57 7.97 14.44 -45.30
C THR A 57 7.50 14.78 -43.88
N GLN A 58 6.41 15.54 -43.80
CA GLN A 58 5.66 15.76 -42.56
C GLN A 58 4.31 15.01 -42.67
N VAL A 59 3.96 14.26 -41.64
CA VAL A 59 2.67 13.58 -41.50
C VAL A 59 1.96 14.07 -40.25
N ASN A 60 0.73 14.56 -40.40
CA ASN A 60 -0.11 15.04 -39.31
C ASN A 60 -1.33 14.09 -39.14
N VAL A 61 -1.41 13.39 -38.04
CA VAL A 61 -2.58 12.63 -37.64
C VAL A 61 -3.43 13.53 -36.76
N LEU A 62 -4.51 14.08 -37.34
CA LEU A 62 -5.31 15.14 -36.73
C LEU A 62 -6.44 14.61 -35.87
N ASP A 63 -7.03 13.47 -36.29
CA ASP A 63 -8.15 12.81 -35.58
C ASP A 63 -8.30 11.36 -36.09
N GLY A 64 -9.05 10.52 -35.32
CA GLY A 64 -9.38 9.16 -35.70
C GLY A 64 -8.29 8.13 -35.39
N VAL A 65 -8.48 6.89 -35.88
CA VAL A 65 -7.64 5.74 -35.52
C VAL A 65 -6.85 5.24 -36.73
N VAL A 66 -5.55 5.14 -36.56
CA VAL A 66 -4.62 4.54 -37.56
C VAL A 66 -4.07 3.23 -36.95
N PHE A 67 -4.45 2.08 -37.48
CA PHE A 67 -4.06 0.78 -36.95
C PHE A 67 -2.74 0.21 -37.51
N SER A 68 -2.05 0.89 -38.39
CA SER A 68 -0.82 0.40 -39.00
C SER A 68 0.43 0.74 -38.20
N SER A 69 1.43 -0.14 -38.23
CA SER A 69 2.77 0.18 -37.74
C SER A 69 3.51 1.02 -38.80
N PHE A 70 4.26 2.03 -38.35
CA PHE A 70 5.03 2.93 -39.22
C PHE A 70 6.49 2.95 -38.84
N THR A 71 7.35 3.04 -39.85
CA THR A 71 8.77 3.36 -39.71
C THR A 71 8.99 4.79 -40.23
N ILE A 72 9.60 5.64 -39.43
CA ILE A 72 9.85 7.03 -39.73
C ILE A 72 11.35 7.18 -39.93
N GLY A 73 11.76 7.42 -41.19
CA GLY A 73 13.13 7.40 -41.66
C GLY A 73 13.72 6.00 -41.91
N ALA A 74 14.74 5.93 -42.73
CA ALA A 74 15.46 4.68 -42.97
C ALA A 74 16.30 4.26 -41.76
N ALA A 75 16.44 2.96 -41.51
CA ALA A 75 17.22 2.42 -40.40
C ALA A 75 18.73 2.75 -40.48
N ASP A 76 19.24 3.04 -41.68
CA ASP A 76 20.63 3.43 -41.91
C ASP A 76 20.90 4.95 -41.71
N GLY A 77 19.85 5.71 -41.34
CA GLY A 77 19.95 7.16 -41.09
C GLY A 77 20.15 8.02 -42.34
N THR A 78 19.94 7.45 -43.56
CA THR A 78 20.09 8.21 -44.82
C THR A 78 18.94 9.18 -45.05
N ASP A 79 17.79 8.95 -44.46
CA ASP A 79 16.64 9.82 -44.53
C ASP A 79 16.76 10.97 -43.52
N THR A 80 16.38 12.16 -43.95
CA THR A 80 16.46 13.40 -43.12
C THR A 80 15.20 14.26 -43.30
N ASN A 81 14.96 15.15 -42.31
CA ASN A 81 13.85 16.08 -42.32
C ASN A 81 12.49 15.34 -42.40
N ILE A 82 12.23 14.49 -41.41
CA ILE A 82 11.02 13.69 -41.33
C ILE A 82 10.33 13.94 -39.99
N GLU A 83 9.04 14.22 -40.04
CA GLU A 83 8.23 14.53 -38.85
C GLU A 83 6.89 13.82 -38.89
N LEU A 84 6.51 13.20 -37.78
CA LEU A 84 5.19 12.69 -37.53
C LEU A 84 4.58 13.40 -36.32
N ASN A 85 3.42 14.03 -36.51
CA ASN A 85 2.67 14.68 -35.45
C ASN A 85 1.36 13.92 -35.16
N VAL A 86 1.12 13.56 -33.90
CA VAL A 86 -0.11 12.90 -33.42
C VAL A 86 -0.83 13.85 -32.48
N PHE A 87 -1.93 14.44 -32.99
CA PHE A 87 -2.67 15.48 -32.29
C PHE A 87 -3.75 14.90 -31.36
N ASP A 88 -4.34 15.77 -30.53
CA ASP A 88 -5.48 15.44 -29.67
C ASP A 88 -6.64 14.83 -30.50
N GLY A 89 -7.26 13.78 -29.99
CA GLY A 89 -8.27 12.97 -30.69
C GLY A 89 -7.71 11.90 -31.62
N ALA A 90 -6.44 11.94 -31.98
CA ALA A 90 -5.78 10.94 -32.82
C ALA A 90 -5.30 9.73 -32.02
N VAL A 91 -5.43 8.53 -32.60
CA VAL A 91 -4.94 7.27 -32.03
C VAL A 91 -4.09 6.52 -33.06
N VAL A 92 -2.86 6.20 -32.71
CA VAL A 92 -2.02 5.31 -33.51
C VAL A 92 -1.92 3.94 -32.82
N GLY A 93 -2.69 2.96 -33.31
CA GLY A 93 -2.80 1.63 -32.69
C GLY A 93 -1.66 0.66 -33.02
N GLY A 94 -0.75 1.03 -33.93
CA GLY A 94 0.39 0.21 -34.33
C GLY A 94 1.72 0.66 -33.70
N THR A 95 2.80 -0.09 -33.94
CA THR A 95 4.15 0.27 -33.50
C THR A 95 4.73 1.37 -34.35
N LEU A 96 5.26 2.44 -33.72
CA LEU A 96 5.98 3.52 -34.35
C LEU A 96 7.49 3.39 -34.13
N PHE A 97 8.28 3.46 -35.21
CA PHE A 97 9.74 3.46 -35.15
C PHE A 97 10.26 4.84 -35.61
N ALA A 98 10.86 5.62 -34.75
CA ALA A 98 11.58 6.83 -35.08
C ALA A 98 13.06 6.51 -35.24
N ASN A 99 13.54 6.45 -36.48
CA ASN A 99 14.94 6.20 -36.82
C ASN A 99 15.76 7.49 -36.83
N THR A 100 17.06 7.37 -36.94
CA THR A 100 18.00 8.51 -37.00
C THR A 100 17.53 9.54 -38.04
N GLY A 101 17.50 10.83 -37.64
CA GLY A 101 17.10 11.94 -38.49
C GLY A 101 15.59 12.18 -38.55
N SER A 102 14.80 11.45 -37.80
CA SER A 102 13.35 11.64 -37.72
C SER A 102 12.87 12.13 -36.35
N VAL A 103 11.70 12.80 -36.34
CA VAL A 103 11.04 13.31 -35.15
C VAL A 103 9.58 12.82 -35.09
N VAL A 104 9.17 12.33 -33.92
CA VAL A 104 7.78 12.04 -33.61
C VAL A 104 7.32 12.95 -32.49
N ASN A 105 6.27 13.72 -32.74
CA ASN A 105 5.63 14.58 -31.74
C ASN A 105 4.25 14.02 -31.39
N VAL A 106 4.03 13.65 -30.13
CA VAL A 106 2.72 13.27 -29.60
C VAL A 106 2.17 14.47 -28.85
N LEU A 107 1.19 15.15 -29.46
CA LEU A 107 0.67 16.46 -29.06
C LEU A 107 -0.79 16.33 -28.58
N GLY A 108 -1.01 15.61 -27.49
CA GLY A 108 -2.33 15.30 -26.94
C GLY A 108 -2.94 14.00 -27.47
N GLY A 109 -2.35 13.39 -28.51
CA GLY A 109 -2.83 12.14 -29.07
C GLY A 109 -2.39 10.87 -28.30
N ASN A 110 -2.88 9.73 -28.75
CA ASN A 110 -2.64 8.43 -28.14
C ASN A 110 -1.80 7.52 -29.04
N VAL A 111 -0.83 6.81 -28.47
CA VAL A 111 -0.05 5.77 -29.15
C VAL A 111 -0.23 4.45 -28.41
N GLY A 112 -0.59 3.40 -29.17
CA GLY A 112 -1.07 2.14 -28.64
C GLY A 112 -2.56 2.22 -28.28
N ALA A 113 -3.18 1.08 -28.07
CA ALA A 113 -4.50 0.99 -27.46
C ALA A 113 -4.47 -0.15 -26.45
N GLU A 114 -5.28 -0.07 -25.41
CA GLU A 114 -5.32 -0.97 -24.26
C GLU A 114 -5.27 -2.48 -24.61
N ASN A 115 -5.71 -2.84 -25.83
CA ASN A 115 -5.81 -4.24 -26.28
C ASN A 115 -5.09 -4.54 -27.62
N THR A 116 -4.35 -3.61 -28.24
CA THR A 116 -3.78 -3.82 -29.61
C THR A 116 -2.26 -3.84 -29.65
N GLY A 117 -1.57 -3.46 -28.60
CA GLY A 117 -0.13 -3.62 -28.43
C GLY A 117 0.73 -2.87 -29.46
N GLY A 118 0.76 -1.55 -29.44
CA GLY A 118 1.67 -0.74 -30.25
C GLY A 118 2.77 -0.08 -29.39
N ASP A 119 4.03 -0.35 -29.69
CA ASP A 119 5.18 0.29 -29.04
C ASP A 119 5.52 1.61 -29.73
N LEU A 120 6.02 2.58 -28.98
CA LEU A 120 6.66 3.78 -29.53
C LEU A 120 8.17 3.67 -29.32
N ARG A 121 8.96 3.71 -30.40
CA ARG A 121 10.41 3.38 -30.36
C ARG A 121 11.25 4.49 -31.00
N ALA A 122 12.19 5.04 -30.26
CA ALA A 122 13.26 5.91 -30.75
C ALA A 122 14.52 5.06 -31.00
N SER A 123 14.81 4.74 -32.26
CA SER A 123 16.06 4.07 -32.67
C SER A 123 16.97 5.08 -33.35
N GLY A 124 17.67 5.90 -32.57
CA GLY A 124 18.45 7.03 -33.07
C GLY A 124 17.64 8.26 -33.48
N GLY A 125 16.32 8.21 -33.47
CA GLY A 125 15.43 9.35 -33.69
C GLY A 125 15.01 10.05 -32.40
N THR A 126 14.20 11.11 -32.55
CA THR A 126 13.67 11.91 -31.42
C THR A 126 12.18 11.69 -31.26
N ILE A 127 11.71 11.50 -30.01
CA ILE A 127 10.29 11.45 -29.66
C ILE A 127 10.00 12.54 -28.64
N ASN A 128 9.00 13.37 -28.89
CA ASN A 128 8.52 14.38 -27.98
C ASN A 128 7.08 14.07 -27.55
N ILE A 129 6.81 14.06 -26.24
CA ILE A 129 5.52 13.76 -25.64
C ILE A 129 5.09 14.97 -24.81
N SER A 130 3.90 15.52 -25.08
CA SER A 130 3.35 16.69 -24.40
C SER A 130 2.07 16.36 -23.61
N ASP A 131 1.52 17.38 -22.96
CA ASP A 131 0.28 17.27 -22.19
C ASP A 131 -0.88 16.70 -23.01
N GLY A 132 -1.74 15.94 -22.34
CA GLY A 132 -2.88 15.25 -22.96
C GLY A 132 -2.52 13.93 -23.65
N SER A 133 -1.24 13.66 -23.90
CA SER A 133 -0.77 12.46 -24.61
C SER A 133 -0.83 11.23 -23.71
N GLN A 134 -1.14 10.05 -24.33
CA GLN A 134 -1.11 8.76 -23.64
C GLN A 134 -0.36 7.71 -24.46
N ILE A 135 0.65 7.10 -23.86
CA ILE A 135 1.41 5.97 -24.42
C ILE A 135 1.02 4.71 -23.66
N PHE A 136 0.09 3.94 -24.21
CA PHE A 136 -0.54 2.80 -23.52
C PHE A 136 0.29 1.53 -23.43
N HIS A 137 1.41 1.43 -24.18
CA HIS A 137 2.21 0.22 -24.18
C HIS A 137 3.66 0.53 -23.78
N ARG A 138 4.62 0.30 -24.64
CA ARG A 138 6.03 0.55 -24.33
C ARG A 138 6.54 1.76 -25.08
N LEU A 139 7.24 2.61 -24.35
CA LEU A 139 8.07 3.68 -24.88
C LEU A 139 9.52 3.19 -24.80
N ASN A 140 10.14 2.93 -25.96
CA ASN A 140 11.49 2.39 -26.02
C ASN A 140 12.44 3.41 -26.63
N ALA A 141 13.64 3.53 -26.07
CA ALA A 141 14.75 4.27 -26.68
C ALA A 141 15.97 3.38 -26.85
N SER A 142 16.60 3.42 -28.03
CA SER A 142 17.80 2.65 -28.36
C SER A 142 18.69 3.39 -29.36
N ASP A 143 19.91 2.93 -29.52
CA ASP A 143 20.84 3.37 -30.59
C ASP A 143 21.03 4.89 -30.64
N GLY A 144 21.20 5.54 -29.49
CA GLY A 144 21.33 6.99 -29.40
C GLY A 144 19.99 7.75 -29.55
N GLY A 145 18.86 7.07 -29.50
CA GLY A 145 17.54 7.69 -29.56
C GLY A 145 17.28 8.62 -28.37
N GLU A 146 16.54 9.68 -28.62
CA GLU A 146 16.19 10.69 -27.62
C GLU A 146 14.66 10.73 -27.39
N ILE A 147 14.24 10.76 -26.12
CA ILE A 147 12.86 10.91 -25.74
C ILE A 147 12.74 12.12 -24.79
N ASN A 148 11.84 13.04 -25.12
CA ASN A 148 11.53 14.21 -24.31
C ASN A 148 10.07 14.13 -23.85
N ILE A 149 9.83 14.04 -22.55
CA ILE A 149 8.52 13.96 -21.91
C ILE A 149 8.30 15.27 -21.16
N SER A 150 7.46 16.13 -21.70
CA SER A 150 7.09 17.41 -21.07
C SER A 150 5.69 17.38 -20.44
N GLY A 151 4.94 16.29 -20.65
CA GLY A 151 3.61 16.08 -20.12
C GLY A 151 3.04 14.73 -20.53
N GLY A 152 1.73 14.50 -20.29
CA GLY A 152 1.05 13.27 -20.63
C GLY A 152 1.37 12.08 -19.72
N THR A 153 0.94 10.88 -20.14
CA THR A 153 1.11 9.63 -19.36
C THR A 153 1.81 8.57 -20.20
N VAL A 154 2.86 7.98 -19.68
CA VAL A 154 3.61 6.85 -20.25
C VAL A 154 3.50 5.65 -19.33
N PHE A 155 2.91 4.56 -19.79
CA PHE A 155 2.67 3.37 -18.96
C PHE A 155 3.90 2.47 -18.76
N ARG A 156 4.87 2.50 -19.70
CA ARG A 156 6.08 1.70 -19.57
C ARG A 156 7.24 2.30 -20.35
N LEU A 157 8.32 2.64 -19.65
CA LEU A 157 9.55 3.16 -20.23
C LEU A 157 10.63 2.08 -20.28
N ASN A 158 11.32 1.95 -21.42
CA ASN A 158 12.42 1.01 -21.59
C ASN A 158 13.59 1.68 -22.35
N LEU A 159 14.77 1.68 -21.77
CA LEU A 159 15.98 2.27 -22.34
C LEU A 159 17.00 1.18 -22.67
N ILE A 160 17.57 1.24 -23.86
CA ILE A 160 18.53 0.25 -24.37
C ILE A 160 19.72 1.00 -24.99
N GLY A 161 20.93 0.56 -24.69
CA GLY A 161 22.14 1.17 -25.27
C GLY A 161 22.44 2.54 -24.70
N ASP A 162 22.80 3.48 -25.55
CA ASP A 162 23.22 4.86 -25.26
C ASP A 162 22.08 5.90 -25.38
N ALA A 163 20.85 5.45 -25.21
CA ALA A 163 19.66 6.28 -25.30
C ALA A 163 19.58 7.35 -24.18
N THR A 164 18.92 8.45 -24.50
CA THR A 164 18.66 9.53 -23.53
C THR A 164 17.16 9.79 -23.38
N VAL A 165 16.69 9.89 -22.13
CA VAL A 165 15.34 10.31 -21.82
C VAL A 165 15.37 11.55 -20.91
N ASN A 166 14.63 12.55 -21.28
CA ASN A 166 14.46 13.81 -20.55
C ASN A 166 13.00 13.92 -20.08
N VAL A 167 12.77 13.93 -18.77
CA VAL A 167 11.44 14.11 -18.16
C VAL A 167 11.40 15.52 -17.54
N THR A 168 10.58 16.37 -18.13
CA THR A 168 10.36 17.75 -17.70
C THR A 168 8.91 18.00 -17.30
N GLY A 169 8.09 16.94 -17.22
CA GLY A 169 6.69 16.96 -16.82
C GLY A 169 6.01 15.62 -17.09
N GLY A 170 4.73 15.51 -16.75
CA GLY A 170 3.91 14.30 -16.96
C GLY A 170 4.16 13.17 -15.97
N THR A 171 3.55 12.02 -16.24
CA THR A 171 3.65 10.80 -15.40
C THR A 171 4.21 9.65 -16.22
N VAL A 172 5.25 9.02 -15.71
CA VAL A 172 5.84 7.80 -16.28
C VAL A 172 5.69 6.67 -15.29
N THR A 173 4.91 5.64 -15.65
CA THR A 173 4.77 4.43 -14.83
C THR A 173 5.69 3.35 -15.37
N SER A 174 6.32 2.58 -14.49
CA SER A 174 7.11 1.41 -14.88
C SER A 174 7.01 0.31 -13.85
N ASP A 175 6.67 -0.89 -14.28
CA ASP A 175 6.74 -2.10 -13.48
C ASP A 175 8.15 -2.71 -13.46
N ARG A 176 8.93 -2.51 -14.51
CA ARG A 176 10.36 -2.85 -14.64
C ARG A 176 10.92 -2.22 -15.92
N SER A 177 11.60 -1.09 -15.82
CA SER A 177 12.43 -0.62 -16.91
C SER A 177 13.76 -1.38 -16.90
N SER A 178 14.23 -1.84 -18.05
CA SER A 178 15.55 -2.46 -18.17
C SER A 178 16.45 -1.60 -19.06
N SER A 179 17.68 -1.34 -18.63
CA SER A 179 18.68 -0.69 -19.46
C SER A 179 19.92 -1.56 -19.57
N SER A 180 20.52 -1.61 -20.76
CA SER A 180 21.73 -2.43 -21.03
C SER A 180 22.83 -1.48 -21.16
N VAL A 181 23.38 -0.58 -21.26
CA VAL A 181 24.67 0.13 -21.30
C VAL A 181 24.53 1.62 -21.64
N ASN A 182 25.08 2.48 -20.79
CA ASN A 182 25.23 3.93 -20.98
C ASN A 182 23.95 4.76 -21.18
N ALA A 183 22.74 4.19 -20.93
CA ALA A 183 21.51 4.97 -21.01
C ALA A 183 21.49 6.09 -19.95
N VAL A 184 20.88 7.22 -20.28
CA VAL A 184 20.78 8.37 -19.40
C VAL A 184 19.30 8.77 -19.21
N LEU A 185 18.87 8.85 -17.94
CA LEU A 185 17.59 9.40 -17.57
C LEU A 185 17.81 10.73 -16.83
N ASN A 186 17.29 11.81 -17.38
CA ASN A 186 17.31 13.12 -16.77
C ASN A 186 15.89 13.48 -16.32
N VAL A 187 15.73 13.86 -15.06
CA VAL A 187 14.45 14.26 -14.49
C VAL A 187 14.58 15.62 -13.85
N SER A 188 13.82 16.58 -14.33
CA SER A 188 13.77 17.94 -13.76
C SER A 188 12.41 18.29 -13.17
N GLU A 189 11.34 17.69 -13.68
CA GLU A 189 9.97 17.81 -13.21
C GLU A 189 9.21 16.52 -13.56
N GLY A 190 7.91 16.41 -13.20
CA GLY A 190 7.08 15.25 -13.46
C GLY A 190 7.21 14.15 -12.41
N GLU A 191 6.54 13.03 -12.65
CA GLU A 191 6.37 11.94 -11.70
C GLU A 191 6.74 10.60 -12.33
N LEU A 192 7.62 9.86 -11.66
CA LEU A 192 8.08 8.54 -12.05
C LEU A 192 7.59 7.50 -11.04
N LEU A 193 6.59 6.71 -11.41
CA LEU A 193 5.92 5.73 -10.56
C LEU A 193 6.42 4.31 -10.85
N GLY A 194 6.82 3.59 -9.80
CA GLY A 194 7.31 2.21 -9.87
C GLY A 194 8.82 2.09 -9.86
N THR A 195 9.33 0.95 -10.31
CA THR A 195 10.76 0.61 -10.25
C THR A 195 11.47 0.86 -11.57
N PHE A 196 12.51 1.67 -11.55
CA PHE A 196 13.35 2.00 -12.70
C PHE A 196 14.74 1.39 -12.54
N SER A 197 15.05 0.37 -13.36
CA SER A 197 16.30 -0.38 -13.27
C SER A 197 17.24 -0.06 -14.44
N PHE A 198 18.30 0.72 -14.16
CA PHE A 198 19.32 1.16 -15.13
C PHE A 198 20.70 0.63 -14.73
N PHE A 199 20.86 -0.67 -14.54
CA PHE A 199 22.06 -1.29 -13.95
C PHE A 199 23.40 -0.82 -14.53
N ASN A 200 23.44 -0.37 -15.79
CA ASN A 200 24.63 0.20 -16.40
C ASN A 200 24.42 1.66 -16.88
N GLY A 201 23.31 2.28 -16.51
CA GLY A 201 22.96 3.62 -16.92
C GLY A 201 23.17 4.67 -15.82
N THR A 202 22.87 5.90 -16.16
CA THR A 202 22.95 7.07 -15.28
C THR A 202 21.58 7.69 -15.06
N VAL A 203 21.23 7.98 -13.82
CA VAL A 203 20.05 8.78 -13.45
C VAL A 203 20.52 10.13 -12.92
N ASN A 204 19.98 11.20 -13.48
CA ASN A 204 20.21 12.57 -13.03
C ASN A 204 18.87 13.17 -12.59
N LEU A 205 18.74 13.49 -11.31
CA LEU A 205 17.55 14.06 -10.71
C LEU A 205 17.85 15.50 -10.27
N THR A 206 17.22 16.48 -10.89
CA THR A 206 17.35 17.90 -10.53
C THR A 206 16.05 18.49 -9.99
N GLY A 207 14.95 17.76 -10.11
CA GLY A 207 13.61 18.10 -9.66
C GLY A 207 12.67 16.95 -9.92
N GLY A 208 11.35 17.16 -9.80
CA GLY A 208 10.34 16.10 -9.96
C GLY A 208 10.33 15.07 -8.83
N ARG A 209 9.64 13.96 -9.08
CA ARG A 209 9.44 12.89 -8.10
C ARG A 209 9.74 11.55 -8.74
N GLY A 210 10.43 10.66 -8.00
CA GLY A 210 10.69 9.29 -8.41
C GLY A 210 10.47 8.32 -7.26
N GLN A 211 10.09 7.07 -7.55
CA GLN A 211 9.83 6.09 -6.51
C GLN A 211 11.07 5.24 -6.22
N VAL A 212 11.46 4.35 -7.11
CA VAL A 212 12.64 3.48 -6.92
C VAL A 212 13.58 3.55 -8.11
N PHE A 213 14.88 3.72 -7.85
CA PHE A 213 15.91 3.72 -8.87
C PHE A 213 17.01 2.68 -8.58
N PHE A 214 17.35 1.87 -9.58
CA PHE A 214 18.56 1.05 -9.60
C PHE A 214 19.43 1.52 -10.77
N ALA A 215 20.62 2.05 -10.50
CA ALA A 215 21.49 2.64 -11.53
C ALA A 215 22.95 2.25 -11.32
N ARG A 216 23.80 2.42 -12.36
CA ARG A 216 25.25 2.43 -12.18
C ARG A 216 25.69 3.73 -11.51
N ALA A 217 25.17 4.84 -12.00
CA ALA A 217 25.45 6.16 -11.41
C ALA A 217 24.17 6.92 -11.13
N ALA A 218 24.08 7.54 -9.95
CA ALA A 218 22.96 8.41 -9.59
C ALA A 218 23.48 9.79 -9.16
N ASN A 219 23.04 10.85 -9.83
CA ASN A 219 23.37 12.23 -9.50
C ASN A 219 22.09 12.97 -9.09
N ILE A 220 22.02 13.41 -7.84
CA ILE A 220 20.84 14.00 -7.25
C ILE A 220 21.18 15.43 -6.81
N PHE A 221 20.56 16.39 -7.43
CA PHE A 221 20.74 17.82 -7.16
C PHE A 221 19.46 18.48 -6.66
N GLY A 222 18.34 17.78 -6.63
CA GLY A 222 17.02 18.24 -6.22
C GLY A 222 15.97 17.16 -6.40
N GLY A 223 14.69 17.48 -6.19
CA GLY A 223 13.56 16.58 -6.33
C GLY A 223 13.34 15.69 -5.11
N VAL A 224 12.49 14.68 -5.28
CA VAL A 224 12.10 13.74 -4.22
C VAL A 224 12.22 12.31 -4.70
N VAL A 225 12.85 11.45 -3.90
CA VAL A 225 12.80 9.99 -4.08
C VAL A 225 12.03 9.41 -2.90
N SER A 226 10.83 8.96 -3.18
CA SER A 226 9.87 8.58 -2.14
C SER A 226 10.11 7.20 -1.53
N ASP A 227 10.96 6.37 -2.16
CA ASP A 227 11.27 5.03 -1.65
C ASP A 227 12.80 4.84 -1.59
N ALA A 228 13.46 4.42 -2.68
CA ALA A 228 14.88 4.10 -2.60
C ALA A 228 15.68 4.42 -3.86
N ILE A 229 16.98 4.72 -3.65
CA ILE A 229 17.99 4.77 -4.71
C ILE A 229 19.09 3.77 -4.42
N PHE A 230 19.37 2.90 -5.39
CA PHE A 230 20.50 1.98 -5.36
C PHE A 230 21.42 2.27 -6.55
N ALA A 231 22.67 2.61 -6.28
CA ALA A 231 23.65 2.86 -7.33
C ALA A 231 25.04 2.39 -6.93
N SER A 232 25.92 2.19 -7.94
CA SER A 232 27.31 1.86 -7.67
C SER A 232 28.11 3.09 -7.29
N GLU A 233 27.88 4.21 -7.94
CA GLU A 233 28.58 5.48 -7.72
C GLU A 233 27.63 6.66 -7.87
N GLY A 234 27.99 7.85 -7.39
CA GLY A 234 27.14 9.01 -7.57
C GLY A 234 27.51 10.25 -6.81
N ARG A 235 26.65 11.26 -6.94
CA ARG A 235 26.73 12.54 -6.23
C ARG A 235 25.35 12.95 -5.72
N ILE A 236 25.28 13.28 -4.45
CA ILE A 236 24.09 13.88 -3.86
C ILE A 236 24.43 15.27 -3.36
N ALA A 237 23.73 16.28 -3.87
CA ALA A 237 23.95 17.68 -3.52
C ALA A 237 22.64 18.41 -3.19
N GLY A 238 21.51 17.72 -3.18
CA GLY A 238 20.20 18.28 -2.90
C GLY A 238 19.09 17.27 -2.96
N GLY A 239 17.86 17.74 -2.77
CA GLY A 239 16.66 16.95 -2.80
C GLY A 239 16.39 16.13 -1.54
N ARG A 240 15.30 15.37 -1.54
CA ARG A 240 14.86 14.51 -0.41
C ARG A 240 14.86 13.06 -0.83
N GLN A 241 15.42 12.18 0.00
CA GLN A 241 15.49 10.74 -0.27
C GLN A 241 15.04 9.97 0.97
N GLN A 242 14.17 8.97 0.77
CA GLN A 242 13.77 8.11 1.87
C GLN A 242 14.86 7.09 2.21
N SER A 243 15.44 6.43 1.21
CA SER A 243 16.55 5.49 1.42
C SER A 243 17.58 5.60 0.31
N VAL A 244 18.85 5.38 0.65
CA VAL A 244 19.94 5.38 -0.31
C VAL A 244 20.86 4.16 -0.11
N GLY A 245 21.24 3.51 -1.23
CA GLY A 245 22.17 2.40 -1.25
C GLY A 245 23.26 2.64 -2.30
N PHE A 246 24.49 2.86 -1.89
CA PHE A 246 25.63 3.04 -2.77
C PHE A 246 26.76 2.08 -2.39
N THR A 247 27.26 1.33 -3.38
CA THR A 247 28.24 0.26 -3.17
C THR A 247 29.68 0.67 -3.44
N SER A 248 29.92 1.90 -3.88
CA SER A 248 31.26 2.44 -4.08
C SER A 248 31.30 3.97 -3.96
N ASP A 249 32.11 4.66 -4.72
CA ASP A 249 32.44 6.06 -4.57
C ASP A 249 31.24 7.03 -4.66
N VAL A 250 30.79 7.54 -3.52
CA VAL A 250 29.72 8.56 -3.42
C VAL A 250 30.30 9.88 -2.93
N VAL A 251 29.83 10.98 -3.52
CA VAL A 251 30.14 12.33 -3.04
C VAL A 251 28.88 12.97 -2.49
N LEU A 252 28.87 13.30 -1.20
CA LEU A 252 27.86 14.17 -0.60
C LEU A 252 28.38 15.61 -0.58
N SER A 253 27.73 16.49 -1.31
CA SER A 253 28.09 17.91 -1.38
C SER A 253 27.17 18.74 -0.50
N GLY A 254 27.73 19.41 0.49
CA GLY A 254 26.97 20.13 1.49
C GLY A 254 27.83 20.69 2.62
N GLY A 255 27.32 20.65 3.83
CA GLY A 255 28.03 21.07 5.03
C GLY A 255 27.32 20.65 6.29
N GLU A 256 27.82 21.11 7.44
CA GLU A 256 27.25 20.78 8.76
C GLU A 256 27.19 19.25 8.98
N PHE A 257 28.17 18.50 8.44
CA PHE A 257 28.20 17.05 8.53
C PHE A 257 28.51 16.56 9.95
N LEU A 258 27.63 15.72 10.48
CA LEU A 258 27.80 15.08 11.78
C LEU A 258 27.60 13.55 11.64
N LEU A 259 28.50 12.77 12.21
CA LEU A 259 28.33 11.33 12.40
C LEU A 259 28.05 11.07 13.88
N ASN A 260 26.88 10.48 14.18
CA ASN A 260 26.41 10.25 15.56
C ASN A 260 26.42 11.53 16.43
N GLY A 261 26.14 12.70 15.80
CA GLY A 261 26.13 14.01 16.47
C GLY A 261 27.50 14.70 16.56
N GLU A 262 28.60 14.03 16.20
CA GLU A 262 29.96 14.60 16.23
C GLU A 262 30.40 15.10 14.85
N PRO A 263 31.05 16.27 14.74
CA PRO A 263 31.51 16.81 13.46
C PRO A 263 32.45 15.85 12.72
N VAL A 264 32.19 15.64 11.43
CA VAL A 264 32.98 14.74 10.59
C VAL A 264 33.36 15.40 9.26
N THR A 265 34.53 15.06 8.75
CA THR A 265 35.07 15.52 7.47
C THR A 265 35.80 14.40 6.75
N GLY A 266 35.95 14.50 5.43
CA GLY A 266 36.71 13.50 4.66
C GLY A 266 35.85 12.35 4.19
N THR A 267 36.31 11.12 4.40
CA THR A 267 35.58 9.93 3.94
C THR A 267 34.92 9.22 5.11
N VAL A 268 33.65 8.86 4.95
CA VAL A 268 32.83 8.16 5.95
C VAL A 268 32.25 6.89 5.32
N THR A 269 32.08 5.85 6.11
CA THR A 269 31.36 4.64 5.74
C THR A 269 30.23 4.45 6.75
N LEU A 270 29.00 4.37 6.27
CA LEU A 270 27.86 3.86 7.02
C LEU A 270 27.73 2.38 6.67
N GLY A 271 28.16 1.50 7.58
CA GLY A 271 27.95 0.07 7.42
C GLY A 271 26.48 -0.26 7.28
N SER A 272 26.10 -1.11 6.34
CA SER A 272 24.74 -1.66 6.34
C SER A 272 24.67 -2.67 7.48
N LEU A 273 23.91 -2.34 8.52
CA LEU A 273 23.40 -3.37 9.42
C LEU A 273 22.40 -4.16 8.56
N ASN A 274 22.81 -5.35 8.12
CA ASN A 274 22.04 -6.22 7.21
C ASN A 274 20.56 -6.36 7.64
N SER A 275 19.76 -5.32 7.46
CA SER A 275 18.37 -5.23 7.87
C SER A 275 17.43 -6.09 7.03
N PHE A 276 17.90 -6.61 5.87
CA PHE A 276 17.12 -7.51 5.05
C PHE A 276 16.89 -8.91 5.66
N TYR A 277 17.64 -9.29 6.74
CA TYR A 277 17.59 -10.68 7.22
C TYR A 277 17.08 -10.91 8.62
N ASN A 278 17.03 -9.94 9.52
CA ASN A 278 16.32 -10.14 10.79
C ASN A 278 16.20 -8.86 11.62
N PRO A 279 15.07 -8.17 11.62
CA PRO A 279 14.82 -7.02 12.48
C PRO A 279 14.85 -7.36 13.98
N PHE A 280 14.88 -8.66 14.34
CA PHE A 280 14.80 -9.15 15.73
C PHE A 280 16.13 -9.22 16.46
N PHE A 281 17.28 -9.00 15.79
CA PHE A 281 18.61 -9.11 16.42
C PHE A 281 19.49 -7.89 16.12
N ARG A 282 19.07 -6.72 16.60
CA ARG A 282 19.96 -5.54 16.60
C ARG A 282 20.62 -5.44 17.96
N GLU A 283 21.92 -5.69 18.02
CA GLU A 283 22.75 -5.52 19.24
C GLU A 283 23.44 -4.16 19.31
N GLU A 284 23.42 -3.36 18.21
CA GLU A 284 24.14 -2.08 18.11
C GLU A 284 23.22 -0.96 17.59
N SER A 285 23.38 0.22 18.16
CA SER A 285 22.71 1.42 17.67
C SER A 285 23.12 1.76 16.25
N PRO A 286 22.21 2.26 15.43
CA PRO A 286 22.56 2.65 14.07
C PRO A 286 23.54 3.83 14.06
N ASP A 287 24.54 3.76 13.18
CA ASP A 287 25.29 4.95 12.80
C ASP A 287 24.38 5.91 12.02
N VAL A 288 24.43 7.20 12.36
CA VAL A 288 23.60 8.24 11.77
C VAL A 288 24.45 9.37 11.23
N LEU A 289 24.46 9.56 9.93
CA LEU A 289 25.08 10.69 9.26
C LEU A 289 24.03 11.76 8.95
N THR A 290 24.24 12.95 9.47
CA THR A 290 23.40 14.11 9.23
C THR A 290 24.18 15.23 8.59
N GLY A 291 23.47 16.15 7.92
CA GLY A 291 24.06 17.34 7.33
C GLY A 291 23.03 18.13 6.54
N THR A 292 23.54 19.12 5.82
CA THR A 292 22.76 19.97 4.91
C THR A 292 23.39 19.90 3.52
N PHE A 293 22.63 19.53 2.51
CA PHE A 293 23.08 19.53 1.12
C PHE A 293 23.36 20.92 0.57
N ALA A 294 24.03 20.99 -0.57
CA ALA A 294 24.39 22.25 -1.23
C ALA A 294 23.19 23.14 -1.59
N ASP A 295 22.03 22.57 -1.83
CA ASP A 295 20.78 23.29 -2.06
C ASP A 295 20.11 23.80 -0.77
N GLY A 296 20.62 23.44 0.41
CA GLY A 296 20.09 23.82 1.71
C GLY A 296 19.14 22.77 2.33
N THR A 297 18.84 21.66 1.66
CA THR A 297 18.00 20.59 2.18
C THR A 297 18.77 19.79 3.26
N PRO A 298 18.26 19.65 4.49
CA PRO A 298 18.86 18.78 5.49
C PRO A 298 18.61 17.30 5.14
N PHE A 299 19.50 16.42 5.60
CA PHE A 299 19.38 14.99 5.41
C PHE A 299 19.72 14.21 6.68
N VAL A 300 19.15 13.01 6.77
CA VAL A 300 19.45 12.01 7.79
C VAL A 300 19.60 10.67 7.07
N PHE A 301 20.81 10.09 7.09
CA PHE A 301 21.12 8.74 6.65
C PHE A 301 21.52 7.88 7.82
N SER A 302 20.98 6.66 7.88
CA SER A 302 21.26 5.72 8.96
C SER A 302 21.69 4.36 8.42
N SER A 303 22.58 3.67 9.13
CA SER A 303 23.02 2.33 8.76
C SER A 303 21.90 1.28 8.77
N VAL A 304 20.71 1.62 9.28
CA VAL A 304 19.51 0.77 9.25
C VAL A 304 18.83 0.82 7.89
N ASN A 305 18.58 2.03 7.39
CA ASN A 305 17.80 2.26 6.19
C ASN A 305 18.66 2.57 4.96
N ASP A 306 19.93 2.90 5.19
CA ASP A 306 20.85 3.34 4.17
C ASP A 306 22.13 2.49 4.16
N SER A 307 22.71 2.32 2.98
CA SER A 307 24.01 1.66 2.82
C SER A 307 24.92 2.56 2.00
N LEU A 308 25.93 3.10 2.65
CA LEU A 308 26.86 4.06 2.07
C LEU A 308 28.31 3.60 2.27
N GLU A 309 28.94 3.09 1.22
CA GLU A 309 30.34 2.69 1.25
C GLU A 309 31.24 3.81 0.68
N ASN A 310 32.34 4.13 1.37
CA ASN A 310 33.34 5.12 0.93
C ASN A 310 32.78 6.50 0.55
N VAL A 311 31.92 7.06 1.39
CA VAL A 311 31.29 8.38 1.16
C VAL A 311 32.30 9.49 1.34
N THR A 312 32.56 10.28 0.32
CA THR A 312 33.36 11.50 0.38
C THR A 312 32.47 12.72 0.71
N LEU A 313 32.76 13.40 1.82
CA LEU A 313 32.07 14.61 2.21
C LEU A 313 32.77 15.83 1.58
N GLU A 314 32.07 16.49 0.65
CA GLU A 314 32.55 17.71 -0.01
C GLU A 314 31.89 18.94 0.65
N THR A 315 32.67 19.72 1.37
CA THR A 315 32.14 20.93 2.04
C THR A 315 31.98 22.07 1.03
N VAL A 316 30.78 22.64 0.97
CA VAL A 316 30.46 23.80 0.13
C VAL A 316 29.83 24.92 0.96
N THR A 317 29.73 26.12 0.39
CA THR A 317 29.00 27.22 1.03
C THR A 317 27.51 26.94 0.96
N LEU A 318 26.88 26.85 2.11
CA LEU A 318 25.43 26.61 2.21
C LEU A 318 24.61 27.89 2.02
N PRO A 319 23.36 27.78 1.56
CA PRO A 319 22.40 28.87 1.68
C PRO A 319 22.21 29.30 3.13
N SER A 320 21.88 30.59 3.33
CA SER A 320 21.61 31.10 4.69
C SER A 320 20.50 30.32 5.37
N ASN A 321 20.72 29.98 6.65
CA ASN A 321 19.70 29.36 7.48
C ASN A 321 18.88 30.45 8.19
N ASP A 322 17.59 30.56 7.86
CA ASP A 322 16.64 31.41 8.58
C ASP A 322 16.07 30.61 9.74
N THR A 323 16.39 31.04 10.97
CA THR A 323 15.91 30.43 12.21
C THR A 323 14.61 31.06 12.72
N SER A 324 14.01 31.98 11.98
CA SER A 324 12.70 32.53 12.32
C SER A 324 11.65 31.41 12.35
N PRO A 325 10.73 31.39 13.32
CA PRO A 325 9.64 30.42 13.35
C PRO A 325 8.83 30.45 12.06
N LEU A 326 8.68 29.30 11.40
CA LEU A 326 7.93 29.14 10.17
C LEU A 326 6.58 28.44 10.47
N ASN A 327 5.48 29.08 10.08
CA ASN A 327 4.17 28.46 10.10
C ASN A 327 3.85 27.94 8.69
N ILE A 328 3.60 26.64 8.57
CA ILE A 328 3.28 25.98 7.31
C ILE A 328 1.76 25.85 7.24
N GLY A 329 1.15 26.70 6.45
CA GLY A 329 -0.27 26.71 6.13
C GLY A 329 -0.57 26.16 4.74
N PRO A 330 -1.81 26.25 4.23
CA PRO A 330 -2.18 25.79 2.90
C PRO A 330 -1.34 26.47 1.82
N GLY A 331 -0.66 25.67 0.99
CA GLY A 331 0.18 26.12 -0.13
C GLY A 331 1.58 26.61 0.24
N GLU A 332 1.97 26.54 1.51
CA GLU A 332 3.34 26.76 1.95
C GLU A 332 4.14 25.44 1.92
N VAL A 333 5.40 25.51 1.49
CA VAL A 333 6.26 24.35 1.32
C VAL A 333 7.56 24.53 2.10
N SER A 334 7.99 23.49 2.81
CA SER A 334 9.31 23.40 3.41
C SER A 334 10.05 22.18 2.86
N THR A 335 11.32 22.34 2.53
CA THR A 335 12.18 21.26 1.99
C THR A 335 12.87 20.44 3.08
N GLY A 336 12.87 20.91 4.32
CA GLY A 336 13.47 20.25 5.47
C GLY A 336 13.58 21.18 6.67
N GLY A 337 13.85 20.66 7.86
CA GLY A 337 14.10 21.42 9.08
C GLY A 337 15.58 21.45 9.40
N ARG A 338 16.21 22.63 9.35
CA ARG A 338 17.63 22.85 9.68
C ARG A 338 17.82 23.25 11.13
N THR A 339 19.03 23.08 11.62
CA THR A 339 19.46 23.40 12.99
C THR A 339 18.90 24.73 13.50
N GLY A 340 18.23 24.70 14.65
CA GLY A 340 17.67 25.87 15.33
C GLY A 340 16.34 26.38 14.76
N GLN A 341 15.79 25.78 13.72
CA GLN A 341 14.48 26.17 13.20
C GLN A 341 13.34 25.65 14.07
N THR A 342 12.25 26.42 14.10
CA THR A 342 10.95 25.97 14.63
C THR A 342 9.93 25.99 13.52
N LEU A 343 9.38 24.81 13.20
CA LEU A 343 8.36 24.63 12.17
C LEU A 343 7.03 24.31 12.86
N THR A 344 5.94 24.93 12.44
CA THR A 344 4.59 24.64 12.94
C THR A 344 3.68 24.38 11.74
N VAL A 345 3.19 23.14 11.63
CA VAL A 345 2.25 22.73 10.57
C VAL A 345 0.83 23.00 11.07
N GLN A 346 0.20 23.98 10.45
CA GLN A 346 -1.15 24.45 10.80
C GLN A 346 -2.23 23.63 10.07
N PRO A 347 -3.52 23.72 10.45
CA PRO A 347 -4.59 23.07 9.72
C PRO A 347 -4.57 23.40 8.22
N GLY A 348 -4.58 22.33 7.39
CA GLY A 348 -4.43 22.43 5.93
C GLY A 348 -3.00 22.65 5.43
N GLY A 349 -2.02 22.82 6.32
CA GLY A 349 -0.60 22.78 5.99
C GLY A 349 -0.13 21.36 5.70
N LEU A 350 0.81 21.24 4.75
CA LEU A 350 1.38 19.97 4.32
C LEU A 350 2.91 20.04 4.30
N ILE A 351 3.54 19.13 5.01
CA ILE A 351 4.93 18.76 4.79
C ILE A 351 4.94 17.52 3.90
N ASP A 352 5.62 17.61 2.79
CA ASP A 352 5.70 16.55 1.78
C ASP A 352 6.64 15.40 2.23
N GLU A 353 6.58 14.25 1.54
CA GLU A 353 7.29 13.01 1.88
C GLU A 353 8.82 13.14 1.96
N SER A 354 9.44 12.18 2.66
CA SER A 354 10.90 12.08 2.87
C SER A 354 11.51 13.34 3.51
N PHE A 355 10.78 13.97 4.41
CA PHE A 355 11.21 15.18 5.11
C PHE A 355 12.23 14.84 6.20
N SER A 356 13.34 15.56 6.24
CA SER A 356 14.35 15.45 7.29
C SER A 356 14.33 16.68 8.20
N ALA A 357 14.34 16.46 9.51
CA ALA A 357 14.49 17.50 10.53
C ALA A 357 15.74 17.21 11.38
N VAL A 358 16.69 18.14 11.38
CA VAL A 358 17.97 18.02 12.08
C VAL A 358 18.10 19.17 13.07
N ASP A 359 18.24 18.85 14.37
CA ASP A 359 18.31 19.83 15.46
C ASP A 359 17.17 20.88 15.40
N THR A 360 15.93 20.43 15.15
CA THR A 360 14.75 21.23 14.80
C THR A 360 13.61 20.99 15.77
N ILE A 361 12.73 21.97 15.97
CA ILE A 361 11.46 21.79 16.66
C ILE A 361 10.35 21.74 15.58
N LEU A 362 9.65 20.61 15.49
CA LEU A 362 8.54 20.39 14.58
C LEU A 362 7.24 20.19 15.38
N ASN A 363 6.34 21.17 15.28
CA ASN A 363 5.02 21.12 15.90
C ASN A 363 3.96 20.86 14.82
N VAL A 364 3.20 19.78 14.94
CA VAL A 364 2.08 19.46 14.03
C VAL A 364 0.78 19.75 14.76
N ARG A 365 0.06 20.80 14.33
CA ARG A 365 -1.14 21.34 14.98
C ARG A 365 -2.33 21.35 14.04
N GLY A 366 -2.83 20.16 13.69
CA GLY A 366 -3.96 19.98 12.78
C GLY A 366 -3.57 19.98 11.30
N GLY A 367 -2.26 19.99 10.99
CA GLY A 367 -1.74 19.82 9.64
C GLY A 367 -1.28 18.39 9.37
N THR A 368 -0.66 18.18 8.20
CA THR A 368 -0.20 16.87 7.73
C THR A 368 1.31 16.88 7.46
N VAL A 369 1.99 15.85 7.92
CA VAL A 369 3.35 15.48 7.49
C VAL A 369 3.20 14.16 6.73
N ALA A 370 3.65 14.11 5.48
CA ALA A 370 3.56 12.90 4.67
C ALA A 370 4.59 11.84 5.09
N ASP A 371 4.64 10.71 4.38
CA ASP A 371 5.46 9.55 4.74
C ASP A 371 6.98 9.82 4.74
N GLY A 372 7.71 9.00 5.51
CA GLY A 372 9.17 9.01 5.51
C GLY A 372 9.80 10.17 6.28
N LEU A 373 9.16 10.68 7.32
CA LEU A 373 9.75 11.68 8.22
C LEU A 373 10.98 11.12 8.95
N LYS A 374 12.12 11.81 8.85
CA LYS A 374 13.34 11.48 9.58
C LYS A 374 13.71 12.58 10.55
N LEU A 375 13.89 12.22 11.81
CA LEU A 375 14.22 13.12 12.90
C LEU A 375 15.62 12.81 13.44
N ALA A 376 16.49 13.80 13.52
CA ALA A 376 17.77 13.66 14.22
C ALA A 376 17.95 14.80 15.23
N ARG A 377 18.12 14.47 16.50
CA ARG A 377 18.30 15.43 17.63
C ARG A 377 17.23 16.54 17.63
N SER A 378 16.02 16.18 17.27
CA SER A 378 14.90 17.11 17.04
C SER A 378 13.79 16.87 18.05
N VAL A 379 12.85 17.79 18.13
CA VAL A 379 11.63 17.62 18.92
C VAL A 379 10.46 17.56 17.97
N LEU A 380 9.69 16.47 18.00
CA LEU A 380 8.42 16.35 17.32
C LEU A 380 7.28 16.44 18.34
N THR A 381 6.31 17.31 18.10
CA THR A 381 5.06 17.36 18.87
C THR A 381 3.87 17.17 17.94
N VAL A 382 3.04 16.15 18.22
CA VAL A 382 1.83 15.84 17.46
C VAL A 382 0.61 16.12 18.35
N GLU A 383 -0.23 17.07 17.95
CA GLU A 383 -1.42 17.50 18.68
C GLU A 383 -2.70 16.98 17.97
N ALA A 384 -3.84 17.12 18.62
CA ALA A 384 -5.14 16.69 18.07
C ALA A 384 -5.42 17.27 16.68
N GLY A 385 -6.01 16.46 15.79
CA GLY A 385 -6.32 16.83 14.42
C GLY A 385 -5.13 16.76 13.46
N SER A 386 -3.94 16.39 13.94
CA SER A 386 -2.71 16.25 13.16
C SER A 386 -2.58 14.86 12.54
N VAL A 387 -1.89 14.78 11.40
CA VAL A 387 -1.51 13.52 10.76
C VAL A 387 -0.02 13.53 10.49
N VAL A 388 0.68 12.50 10.92
CA VAL A 388 2.06 12.19 10.54
C VAL A 388 2.03 10.85 9.81
N GLY A 389 2.60 10.79 8.61
CA GLY A 389 2.56 9.62 7.74
C GLY A 389 3.37 8.43 8.23
N ALA A 390 3.40 7.38 7.42
CA ALA A 390 4.10 6.13 7.69
C ALA A 390 5.63 6.28 7.64
N GLY A 391 6.36 5.34 8.26
CA GLY A 391 7.81 5.25 8.15
C GLY A 391 8.56 6.40 8.81
N THR A 392 8.06 6.92 9.94
CA THR A 392 8.75 7.94 10.73
C THR A 392 9.90 7.30 11.52
N SER A 393 11.12 7.80 11.34
CA SER A 393 12.32 7.32 12.04
C SER A 393 12.92 8.42 12.92
N SER A 394 13.25 8.10 14.18
CA SER A 394 13.74 9.03 15.19
C SER A 394 15.11 8.58 15.74
N TYR A 395 16.08 9.47 15.65
CA TYR A 395 17.47 9.28 16.08
C TYR A 395 17.85 10.36 17.09
N GLY A 396 17.94 10.02 18.37
CA GLY A 396 18.28 10.95 19.45
C GLY A 396 17.30 12.11 19.60
N SER A 397 16.03 11.92 19.21
CA SER A 397 15.00 12.97 19.20
C SER A 397 13.94 12.73 20.26
N ASP A 398 13.20 13.79 20.62
CA ASP A 398 12.05 13.70 21.51
C ASP A 398 10.76 13.71 20.71
N VAL A 399 10.01 12.62 20.75
CA VAL A 399 8.71 12.47 20.08
C VAL A 399 7.60 12.53 21.11
N ASN A 400 6.73 13.55 21.01
CA ASN A 400 5.62 13.77 21.91
C ASN A 400 4.29 13.67 21.14
N VAL A 401 3.50 12.64 21.42
CA VAL A 401 2.18 12.45 20.82
C VAL A 401 1.13 12.65 21.90
N SER A 402 0.38 13.75 21.80
CA SER A 402 -0.68 14.10 22.72
C SER A 402 -2.07 14.08 22.09
N GLY A 403 -2.14 13.76 20.81
CA GLY A 403 -3.34 13.64 19.99
C GLY A 403 -2.99 13.41 18.54
N GLY A 404 -3.98 13.39 17.66
CA GLY A 404 -3.78 13.16 16.22
C GLY A 404 -3.43 11.72 15.87
N GLN A 405 -2.79 11.54 14.73
CA GLN A 405 -2.43 10.22 14.19
C GLN A 405 -0.98 10.21 13.74
N VAL A 406 -0.26 9.16 14.09
CA VAL A 406 1.04 8.81 13.54
C VAL A 406 0.87 7.48 12.79
N GLY A 407 1.22 7.44 11.52
CA GLY A 407 1.06 6.27 10.66
C GLY A 407 1.92 5.07 11.09
N PRO A 408 1.80 3.94 10.38
CA PRO A 408 2.54 2.73 10.71
C PRO A 408 4.06 2.89 10.58
N ASN A 409 4.79 2.00 11.27
CA ASN A 409 6.25 1.95 11.29
C ASN A 409 6.88 3.24 11.86
N LEU A 410 6.44 3.65 13.04
CA LEU A 410 7.18 4.62 13.85
C LEU A 410 8.35 3.89 14.53
N GLU A 411 9.57 4.27 14.19
CA GLU A 411 10.80 3.70 14.76
C GLU A 411 11.54 4.73 15.62
N VAL A 412 11.73 4.43 16.90
CA VAL A 412 12.51 5.26 17.83
C VAL A 412 13.79 4.51 18.20
N PHE A 413 14.88 4.82 17.49
CA PHE A 413 16.17 4.15 17.67
C PHE A 413 16.91 4.66 18.89
N SER A 414 16.77 5.94 19.21
CA SER A 414 17.30 6.56 20.42
C SER A 414 16.54 7.86 20.73
N GLY A 415 16.66 8.37 21.95
CA GLY A 415 15.89 9.51 22.42
C GLY A 415 14.65 9.11 23.19
N THR A 416 13.57 9.88 23.10
CA THR A 416 12.37 9.64 23.92
C THR A 416 11.09 9.58 23.07
N LEU A 417 10.16 8.70 23.45
CA LEU A 417 8.76 8.72 23.01
C LEU A 417 7.87 8.98 24.24
N ARG A 418 7.02 10.00 24.18
CA ARG A 418 5.95 10.21 25.15
C ARG A 418 4.61 10.14 24.43
N LEU A 419 3.81 9.15 24.76
CA LEU A 419 2.49 8.93 24.20
C LEU A 419 1.43 9.18 25.27
N SER A 420 0.62 10.22 25.10
CA SER A 420 -0.44 10.59 26.06
C SER A 420 -1.82 10.73 25.41
N GLY A 421 -1.91 10.60 24.10
CA GLY A 421 -3.16 10.68 23.35
C GLY A 421 -2.94 10.45 21.88
N GLY A 422 -4.04 10.38 21.13
CA GLY A 422 -3.99 10.09 19.70
C GLY A 422 -3.74 8.62 19.39
N ARG A 423 -3.29 8.33 18.16
CA ARG A 423 -3.10 6.98 17.67
C ARG A 423 -1.75 6.83 16.98
N ILE A 424 -1.09 5.68 17.19
CA ILE A 424 0.08 5.23 16.44
C ILE A 424 -0.34 3.98 15.66
N GLY A 425 -0.02 3.93 14.37
CA GLY A 425 -0.24 2.75 13.53
C GLY A 425 0.66 1.58 13.89
N ARG A 426 0.44 0.43 13.29
CA ARG A 426 1.19 -0.82 13.52
C ARG A 426 2.69 -0.68 13.26
N GLY A 427 3.48 -1.55 13.87
CA GLY A 427 4.93 -1.58 13.67
C GLY A 427 5.68 -0.52 14.48
N LEU A 428 5.13 -0.12 15.64
CA LEU A 428 5.87 0.72 16.59
C LEU A 428 7.10 -0.02 17.09
N THR A 429 8.28 0.54 16.82
CA THR A 429 9.55 -0.01 17.29
C THR A 429 10.22 0.95 18.27
N ILE A 430 10.51 0.47 19.48
CA ILE A 430 11.30 1.17 20.49
C ILE A 430 12.56 0.35 20.72
N ASP A 431 13.68 0.87 20.26
CA ASP A 431 14.99 0.20 20.43
C ASP A 431 15.50 0.29 21.88
N PRO A 432 16.44 -0.58 22.32
CA PRO A 432 16.98 -0.61 23.69
C PRO A 432 17.60 0.70 24.17
N GLU A 433 18.09 1.56 23.26
CA GLU A 433 18.65 2.88 23.59
C GLU A 433 17.63 4.00 23.65
N ALA A 434 16.39 3.73 23.26
CA ALA A 434 15.30 4.66 23.39
C ALA A 434 14.56 4.46 24.71
N THR A 435 13.87 5.51 25.16
CA THR A 435 12.94 5.42 26.29
C THR A 435 11.54 5.77 25.83
N ALA A 436 10.56 4.96 26.20
CA ALA A 436 9.18 5.25 25.91
C ALA A 436 8.38 5.39 27.20
N THR A 437 7.47 6.37 27.23
CA THR A 437 6.50 6.56 28.31
C THR A 437 5.09 6.60 27.73
N ILE A 438 4.24 5.68 28.16
CA ILE A 438 2.82 5.68 27.82
C ILE A 438 2.04 6.22 29.02
N VAL A 439 1.33 7.32 28.80
CA VAL A 439 0.55 8.02 29.83
C VAL A 439 -0.93 7.68 29.65
N GLY A 440 -1.50 7.01 30.64
CA GLY A 440 -2.88 6.53 30.50
C GLY A 440 -3.37 5.73 31.72
N GLY A 441 -4.11 4.68 31.44
CA GLY A 441 -4.60 3.76 32.48
C GLY A 441 -5.25 2.52 31.88
N GLU A 442 -5.85 1.69 32.75
CA GLU A 442 -6.47 0.43 32.34
C GLU A 442 -5.47 -0.51 31.64
N PHE A 443 -4.17 -0.39 31.96
CA PHE A 443 -3.11 -1.16 31.30
C PHE A 443 -3.23 -2.65 31.56
N ARG A 444 -3.08 -3.43 30.49
CA ARG A 444 -3.11 -4.90 30.52
C ARG A 444 -2.02 -5.48 29.60
N LEU A 445 -1.51 -6.61 29.97
CA LEU A 445 -0.66 -7.43 29.12
C LEU A 445 -1.42 -8.75 28.85
N ASN A 446 -1.71 -9.05 27.60
CA ASN A 446 -2.52 -10.22 27.20
C ASN A 446 -3.86 -10.29 27.96
N GLY A 447 -4.55 -9.17 28.10
CA GLY A 447 -5.81 -9.03 28.84
C GLY A 447 -5.69 -9.03 30.36
N VAL A 448 -4.50 -9.29 30.93
CA VAL A 448 -4.28 -9.33 32.38
C VAL A 448 -3.83 -7.95 32.89
N PRO A 449 -4.51 -7.34 33.86
CA PRO A 449 -4.13 -6.05 34.42
C PRO A 449 -2.70 -6.06 34.97
N ILE A 450 -1.92 -5.04 34.61
CA ILE A 450 -0.56 -4.81 35.11
C ILE A 450 -0.52 -3.65 36.08
N THR A 451 0.31 -3.81 37.11
CA THR A 451 0.53 -2.79 38.15
C THR A 451 1.98 -2.32 38.17
N GLU A 452 2.86 -3.05 37.53
CA GLU A 452 4.27 -2.70 37.40
C GLU A 452 4.45 -1.52 36.44
N PRO A 453 5.32 -0.56 36.73
CA PRO A 453 5.47 0.62 35.89
C PRO A 453 6.20 0.34 34.57
N ASP A 454 7.02 -0.70 34.50
CA ASP A 454 7.83 -1.01 33.32
C ASP A 454 7.39 -2.32 32.69
N VAL A 455 7.22 -2.32 31.36
CA VAL A 455 6.79 -3.47 30.58
C VAL A 455 7.64 -3.59 29.30
N SER A 456 7.89 -4.82 28.86
CA SER A 456 8.44 -5.14 27.54
C SER A 456 7.57 -6.18 26.85
N LEU A 457 7.52 -6.17 25.52
CA LEU A 457 6.76 -7.16 24.76
C LEU A 457 7.63 -8.37 24.41
N GLY A 458 7.23 -9.53 24.93
CA GLY A 458 7.70 -10.82 24.42
C GLY A 458 7.04 -11.22 23.10
N ALA A 459 7.44 -12.38 22.57
CA ALA A 459 6.80 -12.95 21.40
C ALA A 459 5.32 -13.26 21.69
N ASN A 460 4.44 -12.82 20.82
CA ASN A 460 2.98 -12.95 20.92
C ASN A 460 2.31 -12.16 22.08
N ASP A 461 3.04 -11.21 22.69
CA ASP A 461 2.44 -10.34 23.68
C ASP A 461 1.67 -9.18 23.07
N ALA A 462 0.61 -8.74 23.74
CA ALA A 462 -0.17 -7.54 23.44
C ALA A 462 -0.29 -6.65 24.70
N LEU A 463 0.23 -5.43 24.63
CA LEU A 463 0.06 -4.38 25.63
C LEU A 463 -1.15 -3.53 25.25
N GLU A 464 -2.10 -3.43 26.14
CA GLU A 464 -3.36 -2.72 25.94
C GLU A 464 -3.57 -1.66 27.00
N GLY A 465 -4.37 -0.66 26.66
CA GLY A 465 -4.76 0.37 27.62
C GLY A 465 -5.55 1.51 26.99
N THR A 466 -5.74 2.53 27.79
CA THR A 466 -6.37 3.78 27.37
C THR A 466 -5.43 4.94 27.70
N LEU A 467 -5.13 5.76 26.69
CA LEU A 467 -4.28 6.95 26.83
C LEU A 467 -4.98 8.03 27.65
N ALA A 468 -4.22 9.02 28.10
CA ALA A 468 -4.73 10.09 28.97
C ALA A 468 -5.85 10.92 28.32
N ASP A 469 -5.89 11.03 26.98
CA ASP A 469 -6.97 11.68 26.24
C ASP A 469 -8.25 10.81 26.10
N GLY A 470 -8.19 9.55 26.53
CA GLY A 470 -9.28 8.57 26.43
C GLY A 470 -9.21 7.68 25.19
N THR A 471 -8.20 7.83 24.35
CA THR A 471 -8.00 6.96 23.16
C THR A 471 -7.52 5.58 23.59
N PRO A 472 -8.17 4.49 23.18
CA PRO A 472 -7.67 3.14 23.40
C PRO A 472 -6.50 2.82 22.49
N PHE A 473 -5.61 1.92 22.95
CA PHE A 473 -4.50 1.42 22.15
C PHE A 473 -4.25 -0.07 22.40
N VAL A 474 -3.70 -0.71 21.40
CA VAL A 474 -3.07 -2.05 21.53
C VAL A 474 -1.74 -2.01 20.77
N PHE A 475 -0.67 -2.43 21.43
CA PHE A 475 0.62 -2.70 20.80
C PHE A 475 0.90 -4.19 20.91
N SER A 476 1.06 -4.86 19.78
CA SER A 476 1.20 -6.32 19.72
C SER A 476 2.42 -6.72 18.91
N SER A 477 3.23 -7.59 19.48
CA SER A 477 4.40 -8.14 18.78
C SER A 477 4.01 -8.92 17.51
N SER A 478 2.82 -9.48 17.45
CA SER A 478 2.30 -10.14 16.27
C SER A 478 1.79 -9.16 15.20
N ALA A 479 1.49 -7.90 15.57
CA ALA A 479 1.24 -6.81 14.63
C ALA A 479 2.53 -6.12 14.15
N GLY A 480 3.70 -6.62 14.60
CA GLY A 480 5.01 -6.08 14.25
C GLY A 480 5.55 -5.05 15.26
N ASP A 481 4.82 -4.79 16.37
CA ASP A 481 5.30 -3.87 17.38
C ASP A 481 6.45 -4.49 18.20
N ARG A 482 7.46 -3.66 18.54
CA ARG A 482 8.64 -4.04 19.31
C ARG A 482 8.86 -3.01 20.39
N LEU A 483 8.56 -3.38 21.63
CA LEU A 483 8.72 -2.52 22.79
C LEU A 483 9.72 -3.18 23.76
N GLU A 484 10.98 -2.72 23.72
CA GLU A 484 12.02 -3.31 24.58
C GLU A 484 11.82 -2.94 26.06
N THR A 485 11.58 -1.66 26.33
CA THR A 485 11.21 -1.21 27.68
C THR A 485 10.34 0.04 27.58
N VAL A 486 9.14 -0.06 28.12
CA VAL A 486 8.18 1.04 28.16
C VAL A 486 7.76 1.32 29.59
N THR A 487 7.84 2.57 30.03
CA THR A 487 7.34 3.02 31.33
C THR A 487 5.87 3.42 31.21
N LEU A 488 5.02 2.85 32.06
CA LEU A 488 3.60 3.15 32.14
C LEU A 488 3.34 4.20 33.24
N GLU A 489 2.90 5.38 32.84
CA GLU A 489 2.49 6.46 33.76
C GLU A 489 0.97 6.45 33.91
N GLN A 490 0.50 6.00 35.09
CA GLN A 490 -0.92 5.89 35.34
C GLN A 490 -1.54 7.24 35.73
N VAL A 491 -2.63 7.62 35.04
CA VAL A 491 -3.39 8.85 35.28
C VAL A 491 -4.88 8.58 35.38
N SER A 492 -5.64 9.57 35.85
CA SER A 492 -7.12 9.50 35.79
C SER A 492 -7.58 9.68 34.37
N LEU A 493 -8.36 8.72 33.88
CA LEU A 493 -8.91 8.76 32.52
C LEU A 493 -10.21 9.56 32.45
N PRO A 494 -10.56 10.12 31.30
CA PRO A 494 -11.91 10.61 31.04
C PRO A 494 -12.93 9.47 31.16
N ASP A 495 -14.16 9.80 31.58
CA ASP A 495 -15.23 8.81 31.67
C ASP A 495 -15.50 8.17 30.30
N ALA A 496 -15.58 6.82 30.24
CA ALA A 496 -16.02 6.13 29.05
C ALA A 496 -17.50 6.36 28.79
N SER A 497 -17.87 6.64 27.55
CA SER A 497 -19.28 6.69 27.16
C SER A 497 -19.91 5.31 27.29
N THR A 498 -21.04 5.23 28.03
CA THR A 498 -21.88 4.02 28.09
C THR A 498 -22.99 4.04 27.05
N THR A 499 -23.14 5.13 26.31
CA THR A 499 -24.07 5.21 25.18
C THR A 499 -23.47 4.54 23.97
N PRO A 500 -24.19 3.67 23.25
CA PRO A 500 -23.72 3.11 22.01
C PRO A 500 -23.32 4.21 21.01
N ILE A 501 -22.17 4.03 20.38
CA ILE A 501 -21.62 4.98 19.42
C ILE A 501 -22.18 4.59 18.05
N ILE A 502 -22.75 5.55 17.33
CA ILE A 502 -23.24 5.36 15.96
C ILE A 502 -22.38 6.23 15.05
N VAL A 503 -21.85 5.62 13.99
CA VAL A 503 -21.10 6.30 12.94
C VAL A 503 -21.90 6.20 11.65
N ASP A 504 -22.34 7.34 11.15
CA ASP A 504 -23.10 7.52 9.92
C ASP A 504 -22.54 8.68 9.09
N GLU A 505 -23.17 9.03 7.97
CA GLU A 505 -22.73 10.14 7.11
C GLU A 505 -22.68 11.51 7.81
N SER A 506 -23.37 11.67 8.92
CA SER A 506 -23.43 12.93 9.69
C SER A 506 -22.36 13.02 10.77
N THR A 507 -21.61 11.94 11.00
CA THR A 507 -20.64 11.85 12.10
C THR A 507 -19.38 12.64 11.76
N VAL A 508 -19.13 13.71 12.51
CA VAL A 508 -17.96 14.60 12.31
C VAL A 508 -16.75 14.14 13.10
N ASN A 509 -16.97 13.64 14.33
CA ASN A 509 -15.90 13.16 15.20
C ASN A 509 -15.88 11.63 15.20
N ILE A 510 -15.11 11.07 14.31
CA ILE A 510 -14.95 9.63 14.17
C ILE A 510 -14.08 9.10 15.31
N PRO A 511 -14.53 8.07 16.06
CA PRO A 511 -13.71 7.50 17.13
C PRO A 511 -12.45 6.84 16.56
N LEU A 512 -11.33 6.98 17.24
CA LEU A 512 -10.07 6.33 16.88
C LEU A 512 -9.99 4.87 17.36
N GLY A 513 -10.89 4.46 18.23
CA GLY A 513 -10.99 3.11 18.77
C GLY A 513 -12.11 2.99 19.82
N LEU A 514 -12.26 1.79 20.40
CA LEU A 514 -13.26 1.47 21.43
C LEU A 514 -12.60 1.03 22.71
N ARG A 515 -13.04 1.60 23.81
CA ARG A 515 -12.67 1.19 25.16
C ARG A 515 -13.53 0.00 25.64
N PRO A 516 -13.05 -0.77 26.63
CA PRO A 516 -13.78 -1.92 27.16
C PRO A 516 -15.25 -1.63 27.48
N GLY A 517 -16.15 -2.53 27.08
CA GLY A 517 -17.59 -2.45 27.30
C GLY A 517 -18.36 -1.50 26.39
N GLN A 518 -17.68 -0.77 25.49
CA GLN A 518 -18.36 0.08 24.51
C GLN A 518 -18.95 -0.75 23.37
N THR A 519 -19.99 -0.20 22.76
CA THR A 519 -20.60 -0.73 21.52
C THR A 519 -20.53 0.34 20.44
N LEU A 520 -20.07 -0.03 19.26
CA LEU A 520 -20.09 0.80 18.07
C LEU A 520 -20.97 0.17 17.00
N THR A 521 -21.71 0.99 16.28
CA THR A 521 -22.42 0.59 15.07
C THR A 521 -22.06 1.54 13.93
N VAL A 522 -21.58 0.99 12.82
CA VAL A 522 -21.35 1.72 11.56
C VAL A 522 -22.58 1.49 10.68
N GLU A 523 -23.29 2.57 10.41
CA GLU A 523 -24.49 2.60 9.58
C GLU A 523 -24.14 3.10 8.17
N ASP A 524 -25.13 3.16 7.27
CA ASP A 524 -24.95 3.63 5.89
C ASP A 524 -24.31 5.03 5.84
N GLY A 525 -23.31 5.18 4.97
CA GLY A 525 -22.54 6.42 4.81
C GLY A 525 -21.49 6.69 5.92
N GLY A 526 -21.51 5.91 7.01
CA GLY A 526 -20.47 5.98 8.06
C GLY A 526 -19.12 5.50 7.56
N GLN A 527 -18.03 6.10 8.05
CA GLN A 527 -16.68 5.73 7.69
C GLN A 527 -15.78 5.67 8.93
N LEU A 528 -15.05 4.57 9.10
CA LEU A 528 -13.97 4.45 10.08
C LEU A 528 -12.63 4.43 9.35
N GLY A 529 -11.71 5.26 9.83
CA GLY A 529 -10.37 5.37 9.25
C GLY A 529 -9.45 4.18 9.59
N ASP A 530 -8.23 4.26 9.05
CA ASP A 530 -7.17 3.27 9.27
C ASP A 530 -6.77 3.15 10.75
N ASP A 531 -6.17 2.00 11.11
CA ASP A 531 -5.64 1.66 12.43
C ASP A 531 -6.67 1.76 13.59
N PHE A 532 -7.95 1.43 13.31
CA PHE A 532 -8.98 1.39 14.34
C PHE A 532 -8.75 0.20 15.28
N THR A 533 -8.82 0.48 16.60
CA THR A 533 -8.57 -0.53 17.63
C THR A 533 -9.82 -0.78 18.48
N ALA A 534 -10.16 -2.05 18.70
CA ALA A 534 -11.26 -2.48 19.55
C ALA A 534 -10.82 -3.63 20.47
N PHE A 535 -10.99 -3.45 21.78
CA PHE A 535 -10.73 -4.51 22.75
C PHE A 535 -11.79 -4.56 23.85
N ASP A 536 -12.22 -5.80 24.18
CA ASP A 536 -13.34 -6.07 25.11
C ASP A 536 -14.63 -5.35 24.72
N THR A 537 -14.99 -5.32 23.42
CA THR A 537 -16.09 -4.49 22.87
C THR A 537 -17.04 -5.28 21.96
N THR A 538 -18.15 -4.63 21.58
CA THR A 538 -19.03 -5.12 20.51
C THR A 538 -19.02 -4.11 19.35
N PHE A 539 -18.72 -4.59 18.14
CA PHE A 539 -18.59 -3.78 16.94
C PHE A 539 -19.54 -4.30 15.85
N ASN A 540 -20.48 -3.48 15.42
CA ASN A 540 -21.47 -3.84 14.40
C ASN A 540 -21.23 -3.03 13.12
N VAL A 541 -21.15 -3.69 11.97
CA VAL A 541 -21.10 -3.07 10.64
C VAL A 541 -22.39 -3.44 9.93
N ARG A 542 -23.31 -2.48 9.83
CA ARG A 542 -24.62 -2.65 9.17
C ARG A 542 -24.68 -1.99 7.81
N GLY A 543 -23.77 -1.06 7.55
CA GLY A 543 -23.59 -0.30 6.32
C GLY A 543 -22.26 0.45 6.39
N GLY A 544 -22.01 1.40 5.47
CA GLY A 544 -20.81 2.23 5.49
C GLY A 544 -19.52 1.46 5.22
N GLN A 545 -18.39 2.05 5.64
CA GLN A 545 -17.05 1.52 5.38
C GLN A 545 -16.19 1.54 6.63
N VAL A 546 -15.45 0.44 6.84
CA VAL A 546 -14.40 0.32 7.85
C VAL A 546 -13.08 0.02 7.14
N SER A 547 -12.03 0.72 7.49
CA SER A 547 -10.73 0.57 6.85
C SER A 547 -10.07 -0.78 7.15
N GLN A 548 -9.05 -1.11 6.35
CA GLN A 548 -8.37 -2.41 6.37
C GLN A 548 -7.43 -2.63 7.56
N THR A 549 -6.92 -1.58 8.21
CA THR A 549 -5.94 -1.71 9.31
C THR A 549 -6.59 -1.82 10.70
N THR A 550 -7.76 -2.46 10.78
CA THR A 550 -8.49 -2.61 12.04
C THR A 550 -7.95 -3.76 12.90
N GLU A 551 -7.80 -3.50 14.20
CA GLU A 551 -7.33 -4.47 15.19
C GLU A 551 -8.38 -4.77 16.23
N ILE A 552 -8.67 -6.07 16.43
CA ILE A 552 -9.75 -6.56 17.26
C ILE A 552 -9.24 -7.61 18.24
N TYR A 553 -9.39 -7.32 19.53
CA TYR A 553 -8.95 -8.18 20.62
C TYR A 553 -10.11 -8.47 21.58
N ARG A 554 -10.35 -9.72 21.94
CA ARG A 554 -11.41 -10.15 22.88
C ARG A 554 -12.76 -9.48 22.63
N SER A 555 -13.09 -9.26 21.38
CA SER A 555 -14.25 -8.50 20.95
C SER A 555 -15.13 -9.29 20.00
N THR A 556 -16.39 -8.90 19.91
CA THR A 556 -17.32 -9.46 18.94
C THR A 556 -17.58 -8.47 17.83
N VAL A 557 -17.35 -8.88 16.60
CA VAL A 557 -17.65 -8.10 15.39
C VAL A 557 -18.76 -8.78 14.61
N ASN A 558 -19.81 -8.02 14.28
CA ASN A 558 -20.92 -8.49 13.47
C ASN A 558 -20.99 -7.67 12.19
N VAL A 559 -20.81 -8.30 11.04
CA VAL A 559 -20.93 -7.68 9.71
C VAL A 559 -22.23 -8.16 9.08
N SER A 560 -23.22 -7.28 9.03
CA SER A 560 -24.52 -7.56 8.43
C SER A 560 -24.82 -6.69 7.21
N GLY A 561 -23.85 -5.88 6.76
CA GLY A 561 -23.92 -5.02 5.58
C GLY A 561 -22.67 -4.15 5.48
N GLY A 562 -22.58 -3.35 4.41
CA GLY A 562 -21.45 -2.44 4.17
C GLY A 562 -20.15 -3.15 3.81
N GLN A 563 -19.03 -2.45 4.02
CA GLN A 563 -17.70 -2.91 3.69
C GLN A 563 -16.81 -2.88 4.94
N PHE A 564 -16.18 -4.01 5.26
CA PHE A 564 -15.23 -4.17 6.36
C PHE A 564 -13.86 -4.56 5.79
N GLY A 565 -12.94 -3.60 5.73
CA GLY A 565 -11.65 -3.72 5.06
C GLY A 565 -11.73 -3.42 3.55
N ALA A 566 -10.58 -3.23 2.91
CA ALA A 566 -10.50 -3.01 1.48
C ALA A 566 -10.70 -4.32 0.71
N ILE A 567 -11.53 -4.27 -0.34
CA ILE A 567 -11.64 -5.36 -1.29
C ILE A 567 -10.85 -4.95 -2.51
N THR A 568 -9.62 -5.41 -2.59
CA THR A 568 -8.86 -5.37 -3.83
C THR A 568 -9.18 -6.62 -4.64
N SER A 569 -9.14 -6.52 -5.95
CA SER A 569 -9.47 -7.61 -6.87
C SER A 569 -8.73 -8.90 -6.50
N PHE A 570 -9.42 -10.00 -6.50
CA PHE A 570 -9.10 -11.37 -6.03
C PHE A 570 -7.75 -11.99 -6.43
N ILE A 571 -6.82 -11.26 -7.03
CA ILE A 571 -5.56 -11.80 -7.56
C ILE A 571 -4.42 -10.83 -7.27
N ASP A 572 -3.42 -11.33 -6.51
CA ASP A 572 -2.06 -10.79 -6.39
C ASP A 572 -1.82 -9.48 -5.60
N SER A 573 -1.96 -9.49 -4.28
CA SER A 573 -0.93 -8.76 -3.53
C SER A 573 -0.69 -9.37 -2.15
N LEU A 574 0.53 -9.83 -1.92
CA LEU A 574 1.07 -10.18 -0.60
C LEU A 574 1.29 -8.92 0.26
N SER A 575 0.89 -7.74 -0.24
CA SER A 575 1.11 -6.43 0.39
C SER A 575 -0.13 -5.87 1.09
N GLU A 576 -1.26 -6.59 1.10
CA GLU A 576 -2.46 -6.12 1.79
C GLU A 576 -2.33 -6.35 3.29
N VAL A 577 -2.54 -5.28 4.05
CA VAL A 577 -2.56 -5.36 5.51
C VAL A 577 -3.90 -5.94 5.95
N PRO A 578 -3.93 -7.09 6.62
CA PRO A 578 -5.18 -7.72 7.04
C PRO A 578 -5.83 -6.99 8.22
N ILE A 579 -7.16 -7.15 8.34
CA ILE A 579 -7.86 -6.95 9.60
C ILE A 579 -7.39 -8.03 10.57
N LEU A 580 -6.95 -7.65 11.76
CA LEU A 580 -6.49 -8.60 12.77
C LEU A 580 -7.62 -8.91 13.76
N VAL A 581 -7.99 -10.19 13.85
CA VAL A 581 -9.00 -10.71 14.80
C VAL A 581 -8.31 -11.71 15.72
N ARG A 582 -8.06 -11.30 16.95
CA ARG A 582 -7.11 -11.98 17.85
C ARG A 582 -7.64 -12.12 19.27
N ASP A 583 -6.98 -12.95 20.06
CA ASP A 583 -7.14 -13.10 21.51
C ASP A 583 -8.59 -13.41 21.90
N ASN A 584 -9.11 -14.54 21.39
CA ASN A 584 -10.47 -15.02 21.64
C ASN A 584 -11.58 -14.07 21.13
N SER A 585 -11.33 -13.37 20.02
CA SER A 585 -12.33 -12.55 19.33
C SER A 585 -13.27 -13.38 18.47
N THR A 586 -14.45 -12.85 18.18
CA THR A 586 -15.41 -13.48 17.27
C THR A 586 -15.75 -12.52 16.14
N LEU A 587 -15.59 -12.98 14.88
CA LEU A 587 -16.06 -12.29 13.69
C LEU A 587 -17.25 -13.06 13.10
N ASN A 588 -18.43 -12.43 13.04
CA ASN A 588 -19.61 -12.98 12.40
C ASN A 588 -19.88 -12.22 11.09
N VAL A 589 -19.87 -12.92 9.96
CA VAL A 589 -20.19 -12.36 8.64
C VAL A 589 -21.53 -12.92 8.18
N LEU A 590 -22.58 -12.11 8.31
CA LEU A 590 -23.93 -12.49 7.90
C LEU A 590 -24.26 -11.98 6.50
N ALA A 591 -23.77 -10.77 6.18
CA ALA A 591 -23.95 -10.12 4.88
C ALA A 591 -22.86 -9.05 4.69
N GLY A 592 -22.87 -8.34 3.53
CA GLY A 592 -21.88 -7.31 3.21
C GLY A 592 -20.57 -7.88 2.66
N GLU A 593 -19.55 -7.05 2.68
CA GLU A 593 -18.24 -7.37 2.09
C GLU A 593 -17.13 -7.22 3.14
N VAL A 594 -16.32 -8.26 3.28
CA VAL A 594 -15.18 -8.28 4.20
C VAL A 594 -13.90 -8.48 3.40
N GLY A 595 -12.88 -7.68 3.65
CA GLY A 595 -11.59 -7.73 2.95
C GLY A 595 -10.71 -8.90 3.37
N VAL A 596 -9.41 -8.66 3.53
CA VAL A 596 -8.44 -9.65 4.04
C VAL A 596 -8.51 -9.68 5.55
N VAL A 597 -8.68 -10.87 6.13
CA VAL A 597 -8.77 -11.08 7.59
C VAL A 597 -7.75 -12.10 8.04
N GLU A 598 -7.05 -11.80 9.11
CA GLU A 598 -6.20 -12.74 9.84
C GLU A 598 -6.87 -13.11 11.17
N ILE A 599 -7.09 -14.42 11.36
CA ILE A 599 -7.74 -15.00 12.54
C ILE A 599 -6.71 -15.84 13.30
N ASP A 600 -6.41 -15.52 14.54
CA ASP A 600 -5.45 -16.27 15.34
C ASP A 600 -5.77 -16.24 16.85
N SER A 601 -4.89 -16.85 17.66
CA SER A 601 -4.90 -16.78 19.13
C SER A 601 -6.26 -17.13 19.76
N GLY A 602 -6.89 -18.23 19.31
CA GLY A 602 -8.17 -18.71 19.83
C GLY A 602 -9.39 -17.97 19.30
N SER A 603 -9.23 -17.14 18.28
CA SER A 603 -10.33 -16.39 17.66
C SER A 603 -11.10 -17.21 16.64
N ILE A 604 -12.36 -16.85 16.42
CA ILE A 604 -13.28 -17.57 15.55
C ILE A 604 -13.89 -16.63 14.51
N ALA A 605 -13.93 -17.06 13.26
CA ALA A 605 -14.74 -16.40 12.24
C ALA A 605 -15.88 -17.33 11.77
N ASN A 606 -17.11 -16.82 11.80
CA ASN A 606 -18.31 -17.50 11.31
C ASN A 606 -18.82 -16.78 10.06
N VAL A 607 -18.88 -17.46 8.93
CA VAL A 607 -19.36 -16.93 7.66
C VAL A 607 -20.64 -17.66 7.30
N THR A 608 -21.77 -17.02 7.50
CA THR A 608 -23.11 -17.55 7.15
C THR A 608 -23.64 -16.91 5.87
N GLY A 609 -23.08 -15.75 5.45
CA GLY A 609 -23.49 -15.03 4.25
C GLY A 609 -22.47 -13.99 3.82
N GLY A 610 -22.85 -13.14 2.88
CA GLY A 610 -21.99 -12.06 2.36
C GLY A 610 -20.81 -12.56 1.52
N SER A 611 -19.79 -11.73 1.40
CA SER A 611 -18.59 -12.02 0.63
C SER A 611 -17.34 -11.66 1.44
N THR A 612 -16.37 -12.59 1.50
CA THR A 612 -15.08 -12.34 2.14
C THR A 612 -13.96 -12.46 1.11
N GLY A 613 -12.93 -11.61 1.20
CA GLY A 613 -11.77 -11.62 0.31
C GLY A 613 -10.85 -12.81 0.59
N ARG A 614 -9.96 -12.68 1.57
CA ARG A 614 -9.00 -13.72 1.94
C ARG A 614 -9.02 -13.95 3.44
N PHE A 615 -9.02 -15.21 3.84
CA PHE A 615 -8.70 -15.58 5.21
C PHE A 615 -7.25 -16.05 5.33
N VAL A 616 -6.57 -15.53 6.33
CA VAL A 616 -5.28 -16.02 6.82
C VAL A 616 -5.56 -16.58 8.22
N ILE A 617 -5.50 -17.89 8.39
CA ILE A 617 -5.80 -18.52 9.67
C ILE A 617 -4.46 -18.83 10.35
N GLY A 618 -4.15 -18.03 11.36
CA GLY A 618 -2.94 -18.15 12.18
C GLY A 618 -3.14 -19.14 13.32
N SER A 619 -2.08 -19.40 14.06
CA SER A 619 -2.06 -20.43 15.11
C SER A 619 -3.16 -20.24 16.16
N GLY A 620 -3.96 -21.28 16.39
CA GLY A 620 -5.11 -21.27 17.29
C GLY A 620 -6.37 -20.64 16.72
N GLY A 621 -6.36 -20.22 15.44
CA GLY A 621 -7.52 -19.64 14.76
C GLY A 621 -8.51 -20.70 14.25
N GLU A 622 -9.80 -20.37 14.24
CA GLU A 622 -10.88 -21.20 13.71
C GLU A 622 -11.72 -20.41 12.71
N VAL A 623 -12.05 -21.01 11.57
CA VAL A 623 -12.98 -20.44 10.58
C VAL A 623 -14.07 -21.46 10.25
N ASN A 624 -15.32 -21.03 10.39
CA ASN A 624 -16.53 -21.79 10.07
C ASN A 624 -17.20 -21.15 8.85
N ILE A 625 -17.37 -21.90 7.76
CA ILE A 625 -18.04 -21.45 6.55
C ILE A 625 -19.34 -22.24 6.40
N GLU A 626 -20.46 -21.60 6.67
CA GLU A 626 -21.79 -22.18 6.57
C GLU A 626 -22.54 -21.71 5.31
N GLY A 627 -22.09 -20.58 4.72
CA GLY A 627 -22.72 -20.00 3.54
C GLY A 627 -21.87 -18.85 2.96
N GLY A 628 -22.45 -18.08 2.04
CA GLY A 628 -21.82 -16.92 1.42
C GLY A 628 -20.71 -17.29 0.42
N ARG A 629 -19.83 -16.30 0.17
CA ARG A 629 -18.70 -16.45 -0.75
C ARG A 629 -17.40 -16.08 -0.05
N THR A 630 -16.49 -17.02 0.05
CA THR A 630 -15.16 -16.83 0.61
C THR A 630 -14.12 -16.90 -0.51
N GLY A 631 -13.18 -15.97 -0.53
CA GLY A 631 -12.09 -15.98 -1.49
C GLY A 631 -11.03 -17.04 -1.13
N THR A 632 -9.77 -16.66 -1.16
CA THR A 632 -8.64 -17.55 -0.82
C THR A 632 -8.56 -17.80 0.68
N ILE A 633 -8.27 -19.05 1.08
CA ILE A 633 -8.05 -19.42 2.47
C ILE A 633 -6.63 -19.96 2.62
N GLN A 634 -5.85 -19.38 3.50
CA GLN A 634 -4.50 -19.80 3.84
C GLN A 634 -4.45 -20.26 5.30
N LEU A 635 -3.99 -21.48 5.53
CA LEU A 635 -3.84 -22.07 6.86
C LEU A 635 -2.36 -22.06 7.24
N PHE A 636 -2.11 -21.71 8.52
CA PHE A 636 -0.84 -21.91 9.21
C PHE A 636 -0.99 -23.04 10.25
N ASP A 637 0.03 -23.23 11.08
CA ASP A 637 0.05 -24.31 12.07
C ASP A 637 -1.04 -24.18 13.14
N ASP A 638 -1.54 -25.30 13.64
CA ASP A 638 -2.50 -25.40 14.74
C ASP A 638 -3.82 -24.63 14.47
N THR A 639 -4.41 -24.82 13.28
CA THR A 639 -5.63 -24.13 12.86
C THR A 639 -6.78 -25.06 12.55
N VAL A 640 -8.01 -24.53 12.60
CA VAL A 640 -9.23 -25.28 12.30
C VAL A 640 -10.02 -24.58 11.21
N LEU A 641 -10.35 -25.31 10.14
CA LEU A 641 -11.24 -24.86 9.09
C LEU A 641 -12.41 -25.84 8.94
N ASN A 642 -13.62 -25.37 9.19
CA ASN A 642 -14.85 -26.12 9.02
C ASN A 642 -15.65 -25.56 7.84
N ILE A 643 -16.02 -26.42 6.90
CA ILE A 643 -16.75 -26.06 5.68
C ILE A 643 -18.05 -26.87 5.63
N PHE A 644 -19.15 -26.18 5.81
CA PHE A 644 -20.50 -26.75 5.80
C PHE A 644 -21.27 -26.33 4.55
N GLY A 645 -20.95 -25.17 3.97
CA GLY A 645 -21.70 -24.60 2.86
C GLY A 645 -20.99 -23.45 2.18
N GLY A 646 -21.68 -22.75 1.26
CA GLY A 646 -21.19 -21.61 0.52
C GLY A 646 -20.21 -21.95 -0.58
N SER A 647 -19.56 -20.92 -1.11
CA SER A 647 -18.50 -21.09 -2.11
C SER A 647 -17.18 -20.53 -1.60
N PHE A 648 -16.09 -21.22 -1.85
CA PHE A 648 -14.76 -20.77 -1.44
C PHE A 648 -13.76 -20.90 -2.61
N GLY A 649 -12.71 -20.11 -2.54
CA GLY A 649 -11.64 -20.10 -3.52
C GLY A 649 -10.57 -21.16 -3.24
N GLN A 650 -9.32 -20.83 -3.52
CA GLN A 650 -8.19 -21.74 -3.36
C GLN A 650 -7.80 -21.91 -1.89
N LEU A 651 -7.54 -23.17 -1.48
CA LEU A 651 -6.96 -23.52 -0.18
C LEU A 651 -5.44 -23.61 -0.28
N PHE A 652 -4.73 -22.80 0.52
CA PHE A 652 -3.27 -22.86 0.67
C PHE A 652 -2.93 -23.55 2.00
N LEU A 653 -2.36 -24.73 1.92
CA LEU A 653 -2.09 -25.63 3.07
C LEU A 653 -0.59 -25.82 3.31
N SER A 654 0.27 -25.02 2.70
CA SER A 654 1.72 -25.26 2.66
C SER A 654 2.45 -25.09 4.01
N SER A 655 1.78 -24.58 5.03
CA SER A 655 2.32 -24.36 6.38
C SER A 655 1.27 -24.72 7.44
N ALA A 656 0.44 -25.72 7.18
CA ALA A 656 -0.70 -26.09 8.03
C ALA A 656 -0.40 -27.35 8.89
N ASP A 657 0.75 -27.34 9.59
CA ASP A 657 1.11 -28.45 10.47
C ASP A 657 0.17 -28.52 11.68
N ASP A 658 -0.14 -29.74 12.14
CA ASP A 658 -1.08 -30.01 13.25
C ASP A 658 -2.48 -29.38 13.10
N SER A 659 -2.89 -29.02 11.87
CA SER A 659 -4.15 -28.36 11.56
C SER A 659 -5.23 -29.32 11.09
N SER A 660 -6.50 -28.87 11.10
CA SER A 660 -7.62 -29.66 10.62
C SER A 660 -8.48 -28.90 9.61
N VAL A 661 -8.87 -29.61 8.54
CA VAL A 661 -9.84 -29.13 7.55
C VAL A 661 -10.99 -30.12 7.48
N ASN A 662 -12.18 -29.68 7.83
CA ASN A 662 -13.35 -30.52 7.96
C ASN A 662 -14.42 -30.13 6.94
N PHE A 663 -14.80 -31.05 6.06
CA PHE A 663 -15.88 -30.88 5.10
C PHE A 663 -17.12 -31.62 5.56
N THR A 664 -18.26 -30.94 5.60
CA THR A 664 -19.55 -31.59 5.91
C THR A 664 -20.45 -31.44 4.69
N GLY A 665 -20.97 -32.57 4.19
CA GLY A 665 -21.73 -32.57 2.95
C GLY A 665 -22.54 -33.85 2.75
N THR A 666 -23.26 -33.91 1.64
CA THR A 666 -24.12 -35.06 1.31
C THR A 666 -23.42 -36.07 0.40
N GLU A 667 -22.46 -35.60 -0.40
CA GLU A 667 -21.76 -36.44 -1.38
C GLU A 667 -20.31 -35.97 -1.53
N PHE A 668 -19.36 -36.90 -1.63
CA PHE A 668 -17.93 -36.64 -1.76
C PHE A 668 -17.29 -37.50 -2.84
N PHE A 669 -16.36 -36.91 -3.60
CA PHE A 669 -15.54 -37.53 -4.62
C PHE A 669 -14.06 -37.30 -4.33
N LEU A 670 -13.25 -38.37 -4.48
CA LEU A 670 -11.78 -38.27 -4.43
C LEU A 670 -11.21 -38.52 -5.83
N ASP A 671 -10.53 -37.54 -6.42
CA ASP A 671 -10.02 -37.60 -7.80
C ASP A 671 -11.11 -37.97 -8.85
N GLY A 672 -12.36 -37.63 -8.57
CA GLY A 672 -13.53 -37.93 -9.40
C GLY A 672 -14.22 -39.28 -9.09
N ASP A 673 -13.67 -40.10 -8.21
CA ASP A 673 -14.29 -41.37 -7.77
C ASP A 673 -15.18 -41.09 -6.54
N LEU A 674 -16.45 -41.52 -6.62
CA LEU A 674 -17.43 -41.38 -5.53
C LEU A 674 -17.01 -42.18 -4.29
N ILE A 675 -17.06 -41.55 -3.12
CA ILE A 675 -16.88 -42.20 -1.83
C ILE A 675 -18.27 -42.71 -1.38
N ASP A 676 -18.66 -43.91 -1.87
CA ASP A 676 -19.98 -44.50 -1.68
C ASP A 676 -20.16 -45.30 -0.37
N ASP A 677 -19.05 -45.63 0.29
CA ASP A 677 -18.99 -46.42 1.52
C ASP A 677 -19.01 -45.60 2.82
N LEU A 678 -19.22 -44.29 2.73
CA LEU A 678 -19.37 -43.37 3.88
C LEU A 678 -20.82 -43.35 4.33
N GLU A 679 -21.11 -43.77 5.56
CA GLU A 679 -22.46 -43.76 6.11
C GLU A 679 -22.88 -42.35 6.57
N VAL A 680 -24.18 -42.10 6.61
CA VAL A 680 -24.73 -40.85 7.12
C VAL A 680 -24.43 -40.70 8.61
N GLY A 681 -23.89 -39.55 9.00
CA GLY A 681 -23.39 -39.26 10.35
C GLY A 681 -21.97 -39.77 10.60
N GLU A 682 -21.36 -40.49 9.64
CA GLU A 682 -19.97 -40.92 9.74
C GLU A 682 -19.03 -39.76 9.36
N THR A 683 -17.97 -39.63 10.19
CA THR A 683 -16.82 -38.78 9.89
C THR A 683 -15.62 -39.63 9.55
N ARG A 684 -15.00 -39.40 8.39
CA ARG A 684 -13.83 -40.15 7.91
C ARG A 684 -12.64 -39.24 7.72
N LEU A 685 -11.51 -39.59 8.32
CA LEU A 685 -10.22 -38.98 8.02
C LEU A 685 -9.70 -39.54 6.69
N LEU A 686 -9.30 -38.61 5.78
CA LEU A 686 -8.65 -39.02 4.55
C LEU A 686 -7.21 -39.45 4.81
N ASP A 687 -6.80 -40.52 4.08
CA ASP A 687 -5.48 -41.17 4.27
C ASP A 687 -4.35 -40.13 4.19
N ALA A 688 -3.50 -40.08 5.20
CA ALA A 688 -2.35 -39.15 5.26
C ALA A 688 -1.31 -39.42 4.16
N SER A 689 -1.31 -40.60 3.52
CA SER A 689 -0.44 -40.91 2.36
C SER A 689 -0.83 -40.15 1.08
N LEU A 690 -2.04 -39.61 1.01
CA LEU A 690 -2.50 -38.78 -0.11
C LEU A 690 -1.86 -37.40 -0.05
N THR A 691 -0.86 -37.14 -0.89
CA THR A 691 -0.10 -35.87 -0.88
C THR A 691 -0.59 -34.85 -1.89
N LEU A 692 -1.23 -35.29 -2.97
CA LEU A 692 -1.82 -34.44 -3.99
C LEU A 692 -3.07 -35.12 -4.54
N PHE A 693 -4.23 -34.51 -4.37
CA PHE A 693 -5.52 -35.06 -4.84
C PHE A 693 -6.54 -33.93 -5.00
N THR A 694 -7.65 -34.21 -5.67
CA THR A 694 -8.79 -33.30 -5.76
C THR A 694 -9.93 -33.86 -4.91
N LEU A 695 -10.39 -33.09 -3.92
CA LEU A 695 -11.61 -33.37 -3.17
C LEU A 695 -12.74 -32.52 -3.74
N SER A 696 -13.84 -33.16 -4.12
CA SER A 696 -15.04 -32.48 -4.61
C SER A 696 -16.29 -33.10 -4.03
N GLY A 697 -17.42 -32.41 -4.13
CA GLY A 697 -18.66 -32.90 -3.58
C GLY A 697 -19.76 -31.87 -3.49
N VAL A 698 -20.78 -32.20 -2.71
CA VAL A 698 -21.92 -31.34 -2.38
C VAL A 698 -21.93 -31.13 -0.87
N LEU A 699 -21.79 -29.86 -0.46
CA LEU A 699 -21.82 -29.47 0.95
C LEU A 699 -23.23 -29.56 1.55
N SER A 700 -23.33 -29.38 2.88
CA SER A 700 -24.59 -29.55 3.60
C SER A 700 -25.67 -28.51 3.26
N ASP A 701 -25.29 -27.36 2.67
CA ASP A 701 -26.21 -26.33 2.16
C ASP A 701 -26.58 -26.53 0.67
N GLY A 702 -26.05 -27.58 0.01
CA GLY A 702 -26.25 -27.87 -1.41
C GLY A 702 -25.26 -27.24 -2.37
N SER A 703 -24.31 -26.48 -1.86
CA SER A 703 -23.24 -25.90 -2.69
C SER A 703 -22.30 -26.98 -3.21
N GLU A 704 -21.99 -26.94 -4.49
CA GLU A 704 -20.95 -27.80 -5.10
C GLU A 704 -19.57 -27.21 -4.87
N PHE A 705 -18.60 -28.07 -4.58
CA PHE A 705 -17.20 -27.65 -4.48
C PHE A 705 -16.25 -28.59 -5.21
N SER A 706 -15.09 -28.06 -5.58
CA SER A 706 -13.96 -28.84 -6.09
C SER A 706 -12.67 -28.13 -5.72
N SER A 707 -11.87 -28.75 -4.88
CA SER A 707 -10.64 -28.17 -4.34
C SER A 707 -9.45 -29.10 -4.56
N PRO A 708 -8.38 -28.62 -5.25
CA PRO A 708 -7.12 -29.34 -5.28
C PRO A 708 -6.43 -29.23 -3.92
N ILE A 709 -6.08 -30.34 -3.34
CA ILE A 709 -5.43 -30.46 -2.03
C ILE A 709 -3.96 -30.83 -2.23
N ASN A 710 -3.04 -30.08 -1.62
CA ASN A 710 -1.62 -30.35 -1.66
C ASN A 710 -1.02 -30.39 -0.24
N ARG A 711 -0.66 -31.57 0.23
CA ARG A 711 -0.07 -31.86 1.54
C ARG A 711 1.45 -32.04 1.52
N ARG A 712 2.14 -31.75 0.42
CA ARG A 712 3.57 -32.10 0.25
C ARG A 712 4.51 -31.48 1.27
N PHE A 713 4.08 -30.43 1.93
CA PHE A 713 4.92 -29.62 2.83
C PHE A 713 4.30 -29.46 4.23
N THR A 714 3.34 -30.35 4.59
CA THR A 714 2.64 -30.28 5.88
C THR A 714 2.79 -31.59 6.64
N ASP A 715 3.12 -31.50 7.91
CA ASP A 715 3.15 -32.63 8.85
C ASP A 715 1.87 -32.63 9.67
N ASN A 716 1.24 -33.81 9.85
CA ASN A 716 0.04 -34.02 10.67
C ASN A 716 -1.23 -33.24 10.27
N LEU A 717 -1.30 -32.63 9.07
CA LEU A 717 -2.54 -32.01 8.60
C LEU A 717 -3.64 -33.07 8.47
N GLN A 718 -4.74 -32.88 9.17
CA GLN A 718 -5.91 -33.75 9.15
C GLN A 718 -6.95 -33.20 8.19
N ILE A 719 -7.45 -34.01 7.25
CA ILE A 719 -8.59 -33.66 6.42
C ILE A 719 -9.67 -34.68 6.65
N SER A 720 -10.83 -34.23 7.09
CA SER A 720 -11.98 -35.10 7.34
C SER A 720 -13.17 -34.76 6.44
N ILE A 721 -13.97 -35.74 6.16
CA ILE A 721 -15.27 -35.61 5.49
C ILE A 721 -16.34 -36.20 6.39
N THR A 722 -17.44 -35.48 6.56
CA THR A 722 -18.60 -35.94 7.33
C THR A 722 -19.82 -35.98 6.41
N ARG A 723 -20.44 -37.15 6.28
CA ARG A 723 -21.68 -37.27 5.47
C ARG A 723 -22.90 -36.92 6.29
N VAL A 724 -23.76 -36.08 5.76
CA VAL A 724 -25.09 -35.75 6.33
C VAL A 724 -26.22 -36.22 5.41
N ASP A 725 -27.41 -36.46 5.97
CA ASP A 725 -28.49 -37.23 5.35
C ASP A 725 -29.24 -36.53 4.20
N SER A 726 -29.19 -35.25 4.16
CA SER A 726 -29.74 -34.39 3.09
C SER A 726 -29.39 -32.94 3.34
N ILE A 727 -29.41 -32.20 2.27
CA ILE A 727 -29.48 -30.75 2.35
C ILE A 727 -30.62 -30.45 3.31
N SER A 728 -30.31 -29.89 4.47
CA SER A 728 -31.36 -29.14 5.16
C SER A 728 -31.77 -28.06 4.16
N GLU A 729 -33.00 -28.13 3.60
CA GLU A 729 -33.49 -27.02 2.79
C GLU A 729 -33.10 -25.75 3.54
N PRO A 730 -32.48 -24.77 2.87
CA PRO A 730 -32.13 -23.53 3.56
C PRO A 730 -33.39 -23.01 4.24
N VAL A 731 -33.31 -22.77 5.53
CA VAL A 731 -34.44 -22.24 6.28
C VAL A 731 -34.88 -20.95 5.58
N LEU A 732 -35.99 -21.01 4.88
CA LEU A 732 -36.55 -19.84 4.22
C LEU A 732 -37.24 -18.97 5.30
N LEU A 733 -36.46 -18.10 5.92
CA LEU A 733 -36.95 -17.22 6.98
C LEU A 733 -38.21 -16.49 6.55
N GLY A 734 -39.25 -16.62 7.35
CA GLY A 734 -40.56 -16.07 7.05
C GLY A 734 -41.53 -17.03 6.36
N ASP A 735 -41.12 -18.17 5.83
CA ASP A 735 -41.99 -19.25 5.27
C ASP A 735 -42.49 -20.16 6.40
N VAL A 736 -43.31 -19.64 7.25
CA VAL A 736 -43.72 -20.33 8.48
C VAL A 736 -44.79 -21.41 8.23
N ASP A 737 -45.47 -21.37 7.10
CA ASP A 737 -46.40 -22.41 6.67
C ASP A 737 -45.71 -23.52 5.85
N LEU A 738 -44.39 -23.41 5.60
CA LEU A 738 -43.51 -24.38 4.91
C LEU A 738 -43.97 -24.71 3.48
N ASN A 739 -44.55 -23.73 2.79
CA ASN A 739 -45.03 -23.94 1.42
C ASN A 739 -43.96 -23.60 0.33
N GLY A 740 -42.75 -23.21 0.72
CA GLY A 740 -41.63 -22.84 -0.14
C GLY A 740 -41.71 -21.39 -0.65
N SER A 741 -42.54 -20.53 -0.03
CA SER A 741 -42.71 -19.14 -0.48
C SER A 741 -43.11 -18.26 0.67
N VAL A 742 -42.32 -17.27 0.99
CA VAL A 742 -42.69 -16.25 1.98
C VAL A 742 -43.75 -15.33 1.40
N ASN A 743 -44.88 -15.22 2.03
CA ASN A 743 -45.99 -14.36 1.61
C ASN A 743 -46.98 -14.11 2.73
N PHE A 744 -48.10 -13.41 2.46
CA PHE A 744 -49.08 -13.07 3.52
C PHE A 744 -49.80 -14.28 4.16
N SER A 745 -49.69 -15.52 3.58
CA SER A 745 -50.24 -16.71 4.22
C SER A 745 -49.46 -17.13 5.47
N ASP A 746 -48.17 -16.74 5.57
CA ASP A 746 -47.29 -17.01 6.71
C ASP A 746 -47.61 -16.24 7.99
N ILE A 747 -48.40 -15.15 7.87
CA ILE A 747 -48.73 -14.31 9.06
C ILE A 747 -49.44 -15.11 10.13
N SER A 748 -50.44 -15.91 9.74
CA SER A 748 -51.22 -16.69 10.70
C SER A 748 -50.40 -17.80 11.37
N PRO A 749 -49.63 -18.60 10.64
CA PRO A 749 -48.66 -19.54 11.20
C PRO A 749 -47.63 -18.86 12.11
N PHE A 750 -47.04 -17.72 11.69
CA PHE A 750 -46.09 -16.98 12.51
C PHE A 750 -46.67 -16.56 13.87
N ILE A 751 -47.89 -16.01 13.88
CA ILE A 751 -48.59 -15.64 15.12
C ILE A 751 -48.82 -16.89 15.99
N LEU A 752 -49.14 -18.02 15.38
CA LEU A 752 -49.40 -19.25 16.12
C LEU A 752 -48.12 -19.78 16.77
N VAL A 753 -47.01 -19.78 16.05
CA VAL A 753 -45.67 -20.19 16.60
C VAL A 753 -45.25 -19.24 17.71
N LEU A 754 -45.38 -17.92 17.51
CA LEU A 754 -45.04 -16.91 18.49
C LEU A 754 -45.88 -17.04 19.80
N VAL A 755 -47.18 -17.35 19.69
CA VAL A 755 -48.05 -17.52 20.85
C VAL A 755 -47.86 -18.86 21.55
N SER A 756 -47.51 -19.89 20.79
CA SER A 756 -47.26 -21.25 21.35
C SER A 756 -45.95 -21.34 22.12
N GLY A 757 -44.98 -20.44 21.81
CA GLY A 757 -43.63 -20.53 22.33
C GLY A 757 -42.84 -21.74 21.80
N ALA A 758 -43.32 -22.39 20.74
CA ALA A 758 -42.63 -23.49 20.09
C ALA A 758 -41.53 -22.90 19.17
N PHE A 759 -40.36 -23.48 19.19
CA PHE A 759 -39.29 -23.10 18.23
C PHE A 759 -39.62 -23.66 16.84
N GLN A 760 -39.55 -22.77 15.84
CA GLN A 760 -39.58 -23.10 14.42
C GLN A 760 -38.60 -22.17 13.72
N ALA A 761 -37.62 -22.75 13.00
CA ALA A 761 -36.51 -21.99 12.45
C ALA A 761 -36.94 -20.90 11.47
N GLU A 762 -37.98 -21.15 10.66
CA GLU A 762 -38.52 -20.17 9.71
C GLU A 762 -39.21 -18.98 10.39
N ALA A 763 -39.60 -19.11 11.67
CA ALA A 763 -40.22 -18.07 12.46
C ALA A 763 -39.18 -17.29 13.34
N ASP A 764 -37.99 -17.82 13.54
CA ASP A 764 -36.88 -17.15 14.20
C ASP A 764 -36.22 -16.17 13.22
N CYS A 765 -36.89 -15.08 12.92
CA CYS A 765 -36.55 -14.13 11.88
C CYS A 765 -35.40 -13.17 12.27
N ASP A 766 -35.03 -13.11 13.54
CA ASP A 766 -33.85 -12.40 14.02
C ASP A 766 -32.67 -13.34 14.31
N GLU A 767 -32.84 -14.67 14.03
CA GLU A 767 -31.81 -15.72 14.12
C GLU A 767 -31.14 -15.83 15.53
N ASN A 768 -31.87 -15.48 16.58
CA ASN A 768 -31.30 -15.50 17.93
C ASN A 768 -31.47 -16.88 18.63
N GLY A 769 -32.07 -17.87 17.96
CA GLY A 769 -32.36 -19.22 18.47
C GLY A 769 -33.61 -19.31 19.33
N VAL A 770 -34.46 -18.28 19.37
CA VAL A 770 -35.68 -18.25 20.15
C VAL A 770 -36.77 -17.46 19.43
N VAL A 771 -37.89 -18.09 19.10
CA VAL A 771 -39.03 -17.35 18.51
C VAL A 771 -39.74 -16.56 19.62
N ASN A 772 -39.69 -15.24 19.53
CA ASN A 772 -40.26 -14.31 20.51
C ASN A 772 -40.73 -12.99 19.85
N PHE A 773 -41.10 -11.99 20.63
CA PHE A 773 -41.63 -10.73 20.10
C PHE A 773 -40.59 -9.88 19.34
N LEU A 774 -39.28 -10.20 19.42
CA LEU A 774 -38.20 -9.54 18.66
C LEU A 774 -38.25 -9.94 17.18
N ASP A 775 -38.80 -11.14 16.86
CA ASP A 775 -38.92 -11.63 15.49
C ASP A 775 -39.98 -10.92 14.65
N ILE A 776 -40.90 -10.19 15.30
CA ILE A 776 -41.98 -9.50 14.59
C ILE A 776 -41.47 -8.46 13.60
N SER A 777 -40.51 -7.64 14.01
CA SER A 777 -39.99 -6.60 13.14
C SER A 777 -39.19 -7.17 11.93
N PRO A 778 -38.28 -8.13 12.12
CA PRO A 778 -37.64 -8.85 11.03
C PRO A 778 -38.62 -9.56 10.09
N PHE A 779 -39.60 -10.27 10.64
CA PHE A 779 -40.64 -10.92 9.85
C PHE A 779 -41.42 -9.93 8.96
N ILE A 780 -41.84 -8.78 9.51
CA ILE A 780 -42.50 -7.73 8.74
C ILE A 780 -41.56 -7.16 7.66
N ALA A 781 -40.28 -6.98 7.98
CA ALA A 781 -39.29 -6.52 7.00
C ALA A 781 -39.15 -7.50 5.83
N ILE A 782 -39.07 -8.80 6.08
CA ILE A 782 -39.04 -9.85 5.06
C ILE A 782 -40.29 -9.77 4.18
N LEU A 783 -41.49 -9.75 4.79
CA LEU A 783 -42.75 -9.65 4.06
C LEU A 783 -42.88 -8.36 3.25
N SER A 784 -42.30 -7.25 3.67
CA SER A 784 -42.36 -5.97 2.97
C SER A 784 -41.31 -5.82 1.85
N SER A 785 -40.33 -6.70 1.80
CA SER A 785 -39.31 -6.75 0.73
C SER A 785 -39.77 -7.56 -0.51
N LEU A 786 -40.91 -8.24 -0.42
CA LEU A 786 -41.56 -9.00 -1.50
C LEU A 786 -42.44 -8.10 -2.37
#